data_5e1f0e1bc6fc7e54c94891c340b05512
#
_entry.id   5e1f0e1bc6fc7e54c94891c340b05512
#
_cell.length_a   1.000
_cell.length_b   1.000
_cell.length_c   1.000
_cell.angle_alpha   90.00
_cell.angle_beta   90.00
_cell.angle_gamma   90.00
#
_symmetry.space_group_name_H-M   'P 1'
#
loop_
_entity.id
_entity.type
_entity.pdbx_description
1 polymer ?
#
loop_
_entity_poly.entity_id
_entity_poly.type
_entity_poly.pdbx_seq_one_letter_code
_entity_poly.pdbx_strand_id
1 'polypeptide(L)'
;MAERVQSERQSSHPTSFTGNHPHLEKIHQKLHHAKVEIVHFKHSIGKLGNIVNPNHRHDEEHEQEVDRKRSEIAESHRFESFAPIREGHLAKFYIDGRDYFWALATALESAKEVIYIADWWLSPELFLRRPPAYSENDRVDTILKRRAEAGVKIYIIVYKEVEAALTCNSQHTKHALHELCPKGSPGHGNIRVMRHPDHNVFDRGGDMTFYWAHHEKYCVIDHELAFIGGLDICFGRWDLKQHPLADVHPETVRNEIWPGQDYNNNRIMDFQNVEDWKQNQLSKTEYGRMPWHDVALAIRGRSVLDIAQHFVETWNHAKRDKYKRDGRYDWLQLEWAEDDILGVQHPRFPVGDYIKHPLHPLNKEKMEKLGKVTTQLVRSSADWSHGILTEHSIQNAYQEVIRNAKHYVYIENQFFITATGEKQKPIINTIGAAIVDAITTAHSENRKFRVIVIIPLVPGFAGDLRDKGANGTRAIMDYQYKSMFRGEHSICGILKGKGIDPVKYISFFSLRSYDRLNRTERIEKKEERTGVKYEDVQHAQAHEVMSEEGVTGGHGYGKDESVQYHMQKDREAFEKDQKEDKPHDKETKDSIAQDALKSSRRPSEEGFQGDEELEKENIVTEQCYIHAKVLIADDKIAIIGSSNLNDRSQLGYHDSELSIVIEDQNTVDAKMDGEDFKASYFAAHLRRQLWREHLGLLPPQDLDASGDPNATLPGEGDYDFQEDERSRIVEDPLNDELWDTWNRQAHDNTNIFRELFHCIPDNAVKTFEDYDKFLPKEEIKAGHLFNPEMPLKEVKKKLDGIRGHLVRFPTEFLIDEEMAERGLDFNEITESIYT
;
A
#
# COMPACT_ATOMS: atom_id res chain seq x y z
N MET A 1 -34.22 38.84 2.01
CA MET A 1 -33.88 38.61 3.45
C MET A 1 -32.44 38.12 3.53
N ALA A 2 -31.59 39.02 3.12
CA ALA A 2 -30.16 38.89 3.23
C ALA A 2 -29.67 40.18 3.86
N GLU A 3 -29.64 40.22 5.19
CA GLU A 3 -29.07 41.31 5.99
C GLU A 3 -29.36 40.99 7.46
N ARG A 4 -28.43 40.28 8.09
CA ARG A 4 -28.21 40.24 9.54
C ARG A 4 -27.39 39.01 9.92
N VAL A 5 -26.11 38.98 9.58
CA VAL A 5 -25.03 38.41 10.39
C VAL A 5 -23.70 39.02 9.93
N GLN A 6 -23.56 40.34 10.20
CA GLN A 6 -22.28 41.01 10.13
C GLN A 6 -22.25 41.99 11.30
N SER A 7 -21.92 41.48 12.43
CA SER A 7 -21.36 42.27 13.55
C SER A 7 -21.14 41.33 14.76
N GLU A 8 -19.96 40.75 14.82
CA GLU A 8 -19.24 40.32 16.00
C GLU A 8 -18.00 39.55 15.60
N ARG A 9 -17.07 40.26 15.01
CA ARG A 9 -15.67 39.82 14.99
C ARG A 9 -14.83 40.95 15.48
N GLN A 10 -14.65 41.04 16.78
CA GLN A 10 -13.54 41.78 17.37
C GLN A 10 -12.88 40.94 18.44
N SER A 11 -11.60 40.66 18.18
CA SER A 11 -10.51 40.41 19.14
C SER A 11 -10.70 39.35 20.20
N SER A 12 -10.05 38.17 19.97
CA SER A 12 -9.35 37.49 21.05
C SER A 12 -8.22 36.63 20.50
N HIS A 13 -7.01 36.85 20.97
CA HIS A 13 -5.83 36.04 20.77
C HIS A 13 -6.12 34.56 21.13
N PRO A 14 -5.55 33.60 20.41
CA PRO A 14 -5.68 32.20 20.79
C PRO A 14 -4.77 31.93 21.97
N THR A 15 -5.35 31.82 23.12
CA THR A 15 -4.76 31.15 24.28
C THR A 15 -4.84 29.64 24.02
N SER A 16 -3.74 28.97 24.29
CA SER A 16 -3.57 27.52 24.32
C SER A 16 -4.87 26.76 24.69
N PHE A 17 -5.41 25.99 23.77
CA PHE A 17 -6.52 25.07 24.01
C PHE A 17 -5.99 23.71 24.49
N THR A 18 -5.63 23.64 25.76
CA THR A 18 -5.75 22.39 26.51
C THR A 18 -7.12 22.43 27.17
N GLY A 19 -8.11 21.94 26.50
CA GLY A 19 -9.47 21.87 27.01
C GLY A 19 -10.25 20.81 26.26
N ASN A 20 -10.23 19.58 26.77
CA ASN A 20 -11.22 18.56 26.44
C ASN A 20 -12.62 19.16 26.46
N HIS A 21 -13.24 19.26 25.29
CA HIS A 21 -14.67 19.52 25.18
C HIS A 21 -15.42 18.19 24.94
N PRO A 22 -15.77 17.45 25.99
CA PRO A 22 -16.43 16.13 25.88
C PRO A 22 -17.83 16.22 25.23
N HIS A 23 -18.38 17.41 25.07
CA HIS A 23 -19.65 17.63 24.38
C HIS A 23 -19.55 17.68 22.85
N LEU A 24 -18.47 18.21 22.29
CA LEU A 24 -18.25 18.25 20.84
C LEU A 24 -17.84 16.86 20.31
N GLU A 25 -16.99 16.17 21.02
CA GLU A 25 -16.65 14.76 20.70
C GLU A 25 -17.89 13.85 20.76
N LYS A 26 -18.73 13.98 21.77
CA LYS A 26 -20.00 13.24 21.86
C LYS A 26 -20.98 13.58 20.74
N ILE A 27 -20.98 14.79 20.24
CA ILE A 27 -21.81 15.20 19.09
C ILE A 27 -21.22 14.66 17.80
N HIS A 28 -19.89 14.71 17.61
CA HIS A 28 -19.21 14.09 16.48
C HIS A 28 -19.38 12.57 16.47
N GLN A 29 -19.19 11.92 17.60
CA GLN A 29 -19.42 10.48 17.74
C GLN A 29 -20.88 10.09 17.47
N LYS A 30 -21.86 10.86 17.97
CA LYS A 30 -23.28 10.61 17.67
C LYS A 30 -23.64 10.87 16.21
N LEU A 31 -23.07 11.87 15.57
CA LEU A 31 -23.24 12.12 14.13
C LEU A 31 -22.55 11.06 13.29
N HIS A 32 -21.40 10.59 13.73
CA HIS A 32 -20.71 9.46 13.10
C HIS A 32 -21.52 8.17 13.28
N HIS A 33 -21.99 7.85 14.47
CA HIS A 33 -22.87 6.69 14.71
C HIS A 33 -24.17 6.75 13.87
N ALA A 34 -24.82 7.89 13.81
CA ALA A 34 -26.04 8.03 13.01
C ALA A 34 -25.76 7.89 11.50
N LYS A 35 -24.61 8.39 11.01
CA LYS A 35 -24.18 8.16 9.62
C LYS A 35 -23.88 6.68 9.37
N VAL A 36 -23.17 6.03 10.28
CA VAL A 36 -22.86 4.60 10.21
C VAL A 36 -24.15 3.76 10.21
N GLU A 37 -25.13 4.05 11.05
CA GLU A 37 -26.42 3.36 11.08
C GLU A 37 -27.22 3.51 9.77
N ILE A 38 -27.22 4.71 9.16
CA ILE A 38 -27.86 4.95 7.86
C ILE A 38 -27.14 4.17 6.77
N VAL A 39 -25.81 4.11 6.84
CA VAL A 39 -24.96 3.35 5.94
C VAL A 39 -25.25 1.86 6.06
N HIS A 40 -25.33 1.32 7.27
CA HIS A 40 -25.67 -0.09 7.53
C HIS A 40 -27.06 -0.49 7.05
N PHE A 41 -28.07 0.37 7.24
CA PHE A 41 -29.42 0.13 6.72
C PHE A 41 -29.47 0.07 5.19
N LYS A 42 -28.81 1.01 4.53
CA LYS A 42 -28.68 1.02 3.07
C LYS A 42 -27.95 -0.21 2.55
N HIS A 43 -26.94 -0.68 3.28
CA HIS A 43 -26.17 -1.89 2.99
C HIS A 43 -27.01 -3.17 3.02
N SER A 44 -27.84 -3.31 4.03
CA SER A 44 -28.67 -4.52 4.19
C SER A 44 -29.61 -4.75 3.01
N ILE A 45 -30.07 -3.67 2.38
CA ILE A 45 -30.95 -3.75 1.20
C ILE A 45 -30.19 -4.17 -0.07
N GLY A 46 -28.91 -3.71 -0.25
CA GLY A 46 -28.15 -4.02 -1.47
C GLY A 46 -27.50 -5.38 -1.50
N LYS A 47 -27.10 -5.84 -0.33
CA LYS A 47 -26.60 -7.20 -0.21
C LYS A 47 -27.62 -8.24 -0.69
N LEU A 48 -28.91 -7.95 -0.56
CA LEU A 48 -29.97 -8.83 -1.05
C LEU A 48 -29.99 -8.99 -2.57
N GLY A 49 -29.71 -7.92 -3.34
CA GLY A 49 -29.65 -7.98 -4.81
C GLY A 49 -28.47 -8.80 -5.33
N ASN A 50 -27.26 -8.46 -4.85
CA ASN A 50 -26.02 -9.14 -5.27
C ASN A 50 -25.88 -10.57 -4.72
N ILE A 51 -26.48 -10.89 -3.57
CA ILE A 51 -26.53 -12.26 -3.05
C ILE A 51 -27.42 -13.15 -3.94
N VAL A 52 -28.47 -12.57 -4.50
CA VAL A 52 -29.43 -13.33 -5.31
C VAL A 52 -28.91 -13.60 -6.71
N ASN A 53 -28.27 -12.63 -7.34
CA ASN A 53 -27.64 -12.81 -8.67
C ASN A 53 -26.55 -11.74 -8.92
N PRO A 54 -25.26 -12.01 -8.70
CA PRO A 54 -24.18 -11.07 -8.99
C PRO A 54 -24.01 -10.76 -10.49
N ASN A 55 -24.68 -11.53 -11.36
CA ASN A 55 -24.62 -11.39 -12.82
C ASN A 55 -25.99 -11.01 -13.41
N HIS A 56 -26.86 -10.36 -12.68
CA HIS A 56 -28.26 -10.11 -13.10
C HIS A 56 -28.42 -9.29 -14.38
N ARG A 57 -27.40 -8.51 -14.78
CA ARG A 57 -27.41 -7.74 -16.05
C ARG A 57 -27.12 -8.60 -17.28
N HIS A 58 -26.68 -9.83 -17.11
CA HIS A 58 -26.28 -10.74 -18.18
C HIS A 58 -27.41 -11.67 -18.65
N ASP A 59 -28.63 -11.46 -18.18
CA ASP A 59 -29.80 -12.25 -18.58
C ASP A 59 -30.38 -11.84 -19.95
N GLU A 60 -29.95 -10.69 -20.52
CA GLU A 60 -30.40 -10.25 -21.84
C GLU A 60 -29.74 -11.04 -22.97
N GLU A 61 -30.54 -11.46 -23.99
CA GLU A 61 -30.14 -12.37 -25.08
C GLU A 61 -28.83 -11.95 -25.78
N HIS A 62 -28.60 -10.68 -25.92
CA HIS A 62 -27.41 -10.15 -26.58
C HIS A 62 -26.18 -10.11 -25.70
N GLU A 63 -26.31 -9.93 -24.41
CA GLU A 63 -25.22 -10.06 -23.45
C GLU A 63 -24.80 -11.53 -23.37
N GLN A 64 -25.75 -12.46 -23.40
CA GLN A 64 -25.47 -13.89 -23.36
C GLN A 64 -24.55 -14.38 -24.49
N GLU A 65 -24.67 -13.85 -25.70
CA GLU A 65 -23.76 -14.24 -26.79
C GLU A 65 -22.34 -13.75 -26.54
N VAL A 66 -22.21 -12.54 -26.04
CA VAL A 66 -20.90 -11.94 -25.71
C VAL A 66 -20.25 -12.68 -24.56
N ASP A 67 -21.03 -12.95 -23.51
CA ASP A 67 -20.56 -13.66 -22.33
C ASP A 67 -20.12 -15.09 -22.69
N ARG A 68 -20.88 -15.76 -23.54
CA ARG A 68 -20.47 -17.10 -24.04
C ARG A 68 -19.10 -17.04 -24.72
N LYS A 69 -18.87 -16.07 -25.60
CA LYS A 69 -17.58 -15.90 -26.28
C LYS A 69 -16.45 -15.58 -25.29
N ARG A 70 -16.71 -14.72 -24.31
CA ARG A 70 -15.74 -14.38 -23.26
C ARG A 70 -15.41 -15.60 -22.39
N SER A 71 -16.41 -16.39 -22.02
CA SER A 71 -16.21 -17.62 -21.26
C SER A 71 -15.39 -18.65 -22.05
N GLU A 72 -15.73 -18.88 -23.33
CA GLU A 72 -15.00 -19.78 -24.19
C GLU A 72 -13.51 -19.38 -24.33
N ILE A 73 -13.20 -18.08 -24.39
CA ILE A 73 -11.83 -17.59 -24.43
C ILE A 73 -11.15 -17.79 -23.08
N ALA A 74 -11.77 -17.39 -21.97
CA ALA A 74 -11.19 -17.56 -20.64
C ALA A 74 -10.94 -19.04 -20.33
N GLU A 75 -11.89 -19.93 -20.60
CA GLU A 75 -11.72 -21.38 -20.43
C GLU A 75 -10.59 -21.98 -21.26
N SER A 76 -10.24 -21.35 -22.39
CA SER A 76 -9.09 -21.77 -23.22
C SER A 76 -7.75 -21.31 -22.67
N HIS A 77 -7.73 -20.36 -21.76
CA HIS A 77 -6.52 -19.82 -21.18
C HIS A 77 -6.21 -20.47 -19.84
N ARG A 78 -4.92 -20.56 -19.49
CA ARG A 78 -4.49 -20.96 -18.14
C ARG A 78 -5.13 -20.05 -17.11
N PHE A 79 -5.49 -20.58 -15.96
CA PHE A 79 -6.16 -19.90 -14.86
C PHE A 79 -7.59 -19.42 -15.16
N GLU A 80 -8.16 -19.80 -16.31
CA GLU A 80 -9.44 -19.27 -16.79
C GLU A 80 -9.44 -17.74 -16.89
N SER A 81 -8.32 -17.17 -17.36
CA SER A 81 -8.12 -15.73 -17.43
C SER A 81 -8.61 -15.14 -18.74
N PHE A 82 -9.06 -13.87 -18.70
CA PHE A 82 -9.37 -13.09 -19.90
C PHE A 82 -8.18 -12.93 -20.82
N ALA A 83 -6.95 -12.90 -20.29
CA ALA A 83 -5.72 -12.69 -21.03
C ALA A 83 -4.96 -14.00 -21.27
N PRO A 84 -4.42 -14.23 -22.47
CA PRO A 84 -3.59 -15.39 -22.74
C PRO A 84 -2.18 -15.24 -22.16
N ILE A 85 -1.43 -16.32 -22.17
CA ILE A 85 0.01 -16.29 -21.90
C ILE A 85 0.70 -15.47 -23.00
N ARG A 86 1.54 -14.54 -22.61
CA ARG A 86 2.35 -13.72 -23.51
C ARG A 86 3.83 -13.93 -23.25
N GLU A 87 4.61 -14.08 -24.32
CA GLU A 87 6.05 -14.27 -24.27
C GLU A 87 6.80 -13.01 -24.74
N GLY A 88 8.08 -12.95 -24.45
CA GLY A 88 8.97 -11.95 -25.03
C GLY A 88 9.03 -10.60 -24.30
N HIS A 89 8.71 -10.56 -22.99
CA HIS A 89 8.69 -9.32 -22.20
C HIS A 89 10.05 -8.99 -21.59
N LEU A 90 10.22 -7.69 -21.30
CA LEU A 90 11.13 -7.18 -20.28
C LEU A 90 10.31 -6.88 -19.05
N ALA A 91 10.76 -7.34 -17.90
CA ALA A 91 10.14 -7.07 -16.62
C ALA A 91 11.20 -6.64 -15.60
N LYS A 92 10.85 -5.67 -14.75
CA LYS A 92 11.68 -5.19 -13.65
C LYS A 92 10.83 -4.99 -12.42
N PHE A 93 11.24 -5.58 -11.30
CA PHE A 93 10.57 -5.37 -10.02
C PHE A 93 11.15 -4.16 -9.28
N TYR A 94 10.33 -3.58 -8.42
CA TYR A 94 10.69 -2.53 -7.48
C TYR A 94 10.21 -2.94 -6.09
N ILE A 95 11.10 -2.87 -5.13
CA ILE A 95 10.81 -3.07 -3.72
C ILE A 95 10.79 -1.69 -3.08
N ASP A 96 9.71 -1.37 -2.39
CA ASP A 96 9.40 -0.09 -1.78
C ASP A 96 9.25 1.11 -2.73
N GLY A 97 8.73 2.19 -2.16
CA GLY A 97 8.27 3.33 -2.95
C GLY A 97 9.37 4.13 -3.61
N ARG A 98 10.59 4.21 -3.05
CA ARG A 98 11.66 5.05 -3.58
C ARG A 98 11.99 4.72 -5.03
N ASP A 99 12.32 3.48 -5.33
CA ASP A 99 12.75 3.05 -6.67
C ASP A 99 11.56 3.04 -7.64
N TYR A 100 10.39 2.58 -7.16
CA TYR A 100 9.16 2.58 -7.93
C TYR A 100 8.74 3.98 -8.39
N PHE A 101 8.62 4.93 -7.47
CA PHE A 101 8.18 6.28 -7.80
C PHE A 101 9.21 7.05 -8.63
N TRP A 102 10.50 6.76 -8.45
CA TRP A 102 11.51 7.33 -9.32
C TRP A 102 11.38 6.86 -10.77
N ALA A 103 11.23 5.55 -10.97
CA ALA A 103 10.98 4.96 -12.29
C ALA A 103 9.66 5.46 -12.89
N LEU A 104 8.60 5.53 -12.11
CA LEU A 104 7.30 6.05 -12.54
C LEU A 104 7.38 7.52 -12.99
N ALA A 105 8.07 8.38 -12.24
CA ALA A 105 8.29 9.77 -12.64
C ALA A 105 9.02 9.86 -13.98
N THR A 106 10.06 9.06 -14.16
CA THR A 106 10.81 8.99 -15.43
C THR A 106 9.92 8.56 -16.60
N ALA A 107 9.07 7.57 -16.36
CA ALA A 107 8.14 7.06 -17.36
C ALA A 107 7.05 8.08 -17.72
N LEU A 108 6.42 8.70 -16.73
CA LEU A 108 5.42 9.75 -16.94
C LEU A 108 6.00 10.92 -17.75
N GLU A 109 7.22 11.36 -17.43
CA GLU A 109 7.94 12.42 -18.17
C GLU A 109 8.23 12.02 -19.62
N SER A 110 8.40 10.74 -19.90
CA SER A 110 8.68 10.25 -21.26
C SER A 110 7.44 10.12 -22.15
N ALA A 111 6.24 10.19 -21.58
CA ALA A 111 4.97 10.01 -22.30
C ALA A 111 4.80 10.99 -23.45
N LYS A 112 4.33 10.49 -24.60
CA LYS A 112 4.15 11.28 -25.86
C LYS A 112 2.71 11.33 -26.34
N GLU A 113 1.92 10.26 -26.06
CA GLU A 113 0.57 10.11 -26.63
C GLU A 113 -0.49 9.94 -25.56
N VAL A 114 -0.34 8.95 -24.67
CA VAL A 114 -1.39 8.60 -23.73
C VAL A 114 -0.85 8.06 -22.41
N ILE A 115 -1.52 8.43 -21.33
CA ILE A 115 -1.31 7.88 -19.99
C ILE A 115 -2.66 7.35 -19.49
N TYR A 116 -2.70 6.08 -19.06
CA TYR A 116 -3.81 5.50 -18.29
C TYR A 116 -3.36 5.26 -16.88
N ILE A 117 -4.13 5.72 -15.90
CA ILE A 117 -3.89 5.44 -14.48
C ILE A 117 -5.17 4.85 -13.89
N ALA A 118 -5.07 3.68 -13.28
CA ALA A 118 -6.09 3.15 -12.39
C ALA A 118 -5.49 3.04 -11.00
N ASP A 119 -6.17 3.59 -10.01
CA ASP A 119 -5.68 3.61 -8.64
C ASP A 119 -6.83 3.55 -7.64
N TRP A 120 -6.58 2.96 -6.48
CA TRP A 120 -7.51 3.03 -5.37
C TRP A 120 -7.51 4.43 -4.76
N TRP A 121 -6.32 4.99 -4.52
CA TRP A 121 -6.15 6.36 -4.05
C TRP A 121 -5.01 7.04 -4.79
N LEU A 122 -5.29 8.17 -5.42
CA LEU A 122 -4.29 9.01 -6.07
C LEU A 122 -4.24 10.38 -5.38
N SER A 123 -3.07 10.75 -4.87
CA SER A 123 -2.80 12.07 -4.31
C SER A 123 -2.10 12.94 -5.34
N PRO A 124 -2.75 13.99 -5.87
CA PRO A 124 -2.17 14.84 -6.91
C PRO A 124 -0.85 15.49 -6.48
N GLU A 125 -0.73 15.84 -5.21
CA GLU A 125 0.38 16.59 -4.63
C GLU A 125 1.54 15.69 -4.16
N LEU A 126 1.50 14.39 -4.42
CA LEU A 126 2.55 13.46 -4.04
C LEU A 126 3.86 13.77 -4.77
N PHE A 127 4.95 13.84 -4.01
CA PHE A 127 6.31 13.93 -4.56
C PHE A 127 6.83 12.54 -4.90
N LEU A 128 7.14 12.29 -6.17
CA LEU A 128 7.65 11.01 -6.63
C LEU A 128 9.14 10.85 -6.40
N ARG A 129 9.92 11.93 -6.48
CA ARG A 129 11.36 11.97 -6.23
C ARG A 129 11.65 12.78 -4.99
N ARG A 130 12.63 12.31 -4.21
CA ARG A 130 13.05 12.92 -2.93
C ARG A 130 14.56 12.81 -2.78
N PRO A 131 15.21 13.52 -1.94
CA PRO A 131 14.84 14.65 -1.12
C PRO A 131 14.95 15.94 -1.89
N PRO A 132 14.52 16.96 -1.26
CA PRO A 132 13.38 17.06 -0.44
C PRO A 132 12.18 17.41 -1.28
N ALA A 133 11.06 17.33 -0.65
CA ALA A 133 9.82 17.81 -1.19
C ALA A 133 9.78 19.33 -1.44
N TYR A 134 10.83 19.92 -2.00
CA TYR A 134 10.83 21.33 -2.43
C TYR A 134 10.98 21.49 -3.94
N SER A 135 11.03 20.40 -4.70
CA SER A 135 10.99 20.46 -6.15
C SER A 135 9.56 20.13 -6.62
N GLU A 136 8.79 21.15 -6.88
CA GLU A 136 7.44 20.98 -7.48
C GLU A 136 7.48 20.19 -8.79
N ASN A 137 8.61 20.22 -9.49
CA ASN A 137 8.79 19.49 -10.74
C ASN A 137 8.56 17.99 -10.61
N ASP A 138 8.76 17.44 -9.44
CA ASP A 138 8.66 16.00 -9.15
C ASP A 138 7.31 15.61 -8.53
N ARG A 139 6.34 16.52 -8.46
CA ARG A 139 4.98 16.21 -8.04
C ARG A 139 4.17 15.60 -9.18
N VAL A 140 3.27 14.67 -8.81
CA VAL A 140 2.37 14.00 -9.76
C VAL A 140 1.61 15.00 -10.62
N ASP A 141 0.91 15.96 -10.01
CA ASP A 141 0.09 16.97 -10.68
C ASP A 141 0.92 17.83 -11.65
N THR A 142 2.12 18.24 -11.23
CA THR A 142 3.02 19.05 -12.06
C THR A 142 3.53 18.27 -13.27
N ILE A 143 3.88 17.01 -13.10
CA ILE A 143 4.28 16.13 -14.20
C ILE A 143 3.12 15.94 -15.17
N LEU A 144 1.93 15.60 -14.68
CA LEU A 144 0.73 15.39 -15.51
C LEU A 144 0.31 16.66 -16.25
N LYS A 145 0.42 17.83 -15.61
CA LYS A 145 0.19 19.12 -16.28
C LYS A 145 1.12 19.32 -17.47
N ARG A 146 2.43 19.19 -17.27
CA ARG A 146 3.43 19.33 -18.36
C ARG A 146 3.14 18.38 -19.52
N ARG A 147 2.75 17.14 -19.23
CA ARG A 147 2.40 16.18 -20.29
C ARG A 147 1.11 16.56 -21.01
N ALA A 148 0.08 16.98 -20.27
CA ALA A 148 -1.17 17.45 -20.86
C ALA A 148 -0.95 18.69 -21.76
N GLU A 149 -0.13 19.64 -21.33
CA GLU A 149 0.25 20.82 -22.11
C GLU A 149 1.06 20.46 -23.36
N ALA A 150 1.83 19.37 -23.32
CA ALA A 150 2.53 18.80 -24.46
C ALA A 150 1.62 18.01 -25.43
N GLY A 151 0.32 17.88 -25.11
CA GLY A 151 -0.68 17.21 -25.96
C GLY A 151 -1.00 15.76 -25.56
N VAL A 152 -0.35 15.21 -24.55
CA VAL A 152 -0.61 13.85 -24.05
C VAL A 152 -2.03 13.74 -23.49
N LYS A 153 -2.75 12.69 -23.84
CA LYS A 153 -4.06 12.37 -23.30
C LYS A 153 -3.92 11.55 -22.02
N ILE A 154 -4.56 12.00 -20.95
CA ILE A 154 -4.43 11.41 -19.61
C ILE A 154 -5.81 11.01 -19.12
N TYR A 155 -6.00 9.70 -18.90
CA TYR A 155 -7.25 9.12 -18.44
C TYR A 155 -6.98 8.42 -17.11
N ILE A 156 -7.77 8.79 -16.11
CA ILE A 156 -7.57 8.33 -14.73
C ILE A 156 -8.88 7.79 -14.19
N ILE A 157 -8.83 6.58 -13.61
CA ILE A 157 -9.91 5.99 -12.83
C ILE A 157 -9.43 5.90 -11.39
N VAL A 158 -10.19 6.46 -10.45
CA VAL A 158 -9.94 6.30 -9.02
C VAL A 158 -11.16 5.73 -8.32
N TYR A 159 -10.93 5.00 -7.24
CA TYR A 159 -12.03 4.51 -6.41
C TYR A 159 -12.85 5.68 -5.87
N LYS A 160 -14.16 5.58 -6.01
CA LYS A 160 -15.10 6.49 -5.35
C LYS A 160 -15.44 5.92 -3.99
N GLU A 161 -14.77 6.39 -2.98
CA GLU A 161 -14.96 5.96 -1.61
C GLU A 161 -16.33 6.34 -1.06
N VAL A 162 -16.75 5.63 -0.02
CA VAL A 162 -17.85 6.04 0.85
C VAL A 162 -17.29 7.05 1.84
N GLU A 163 -17.55 8.33 1.61
CA GLU A 163 -17.01 9.47 2.36
C GLU A 163 -17.20 9.37 3.89
N ALA A 164 -18.17 8.57 4.35
CA ALA A 164 -18.41 8.33 5.78
C ALA A 164 -17.45 7.29 6.39
N ALA A 165 -16.73 6.53 5.57
CA ALA A 165 -15.92 5.39 5.99
C ALA A 165 -14.43 5.55 5.66
N LEU A 166 -14.08 6.36 4.66
CA LEU A 166 -12.71 6.51 4.16
C LEU A 166 -12.39 7.99 3.92
N THR A 167 -11.14 8.34 4.11
CA THR A 167 -10.63 9.72 4.11
C THR A 167 -9.84 10.09 2.85
N CYS A 168 -9.80 9.23 1.82
CA CYS A 168 -9.03 9.43 0.59
C CYS A 168 -9.42 10.67 -0.22
N ASN A 169 -10.66 11.14 -0.08
CA ASN A 169 -11.23 12.30 -0.80
C ASN A 169 -10.97 12.28 -2.31
N SER A 170 -11.44 11.22 -2.99
CA SER A 170 -11.32 11.10 -4.46
C SER A 170 -11.97 12.24 -5.23
N GLN A 171 -12.85 13.01 -4.59
CA GLN A 171 -13.42 14.23 -5.17
C GLN A 171 -12.36 15.33 -5.27
N HIS A 172 -11.51 15.49 -4.25
CA HIS A 172 -10.36 16.39 -4.31
C HIS A 172 -9.44 15.98 -5.47
N THR A 173 -9.05 14.71 -5.55
CA THR A 173 -8.23 14.19 -6.66
C THR A 173 -8.80 14.57 -8.01
N LYS A 174 -10.11 14.35 -8.21
CA LYS A 174 -10.76 14.68 -9.47
C LYS A 174 -10.76 16.18 -9.76
N HIS A 175 -11.08 17.03 -8.79
CA HIS A 175 -11.13 18.47 -8.98
C HIS A 175 -9.73 19.04 -9.23
N ALA A 176 -8.75 18.72 -8.37
CA ALA A 176 -7.39 19.19 -8.51
C ALA A 176 -6.81 18.89 -9.90
N LEU A 177 -6.94 17.64 -10.37
CA LEU A 177 -6.41 17.24 -11.67
C LEU A 177 -7.17 17.87 -12.86
N HIS A 178 -8.49 18.06 -12.79
CA HIS A 178 -9.23 18.72 -13.86
C HIS A 178 -8.90 20.20 -14.00
N GLU A 179 -8.52 20.85 -12.90
CA GLU A 179 -8.22 22.28 -12.88
C GLU A 179 -6.79 22.64 -13.29
N LEU A 180 -5.91 21.64 -13.43
CA LEU A 180 -4.52 21.84 -13.88
C LEU A 180 -4.42 22.56 -15.22
N CYS A 181 -5.36 22.29 -16.13
CA CYS A 181 -5.41 22.87 -17.46
C CYS A 181 -6.76 23.58 -17.70
N PRO A 182 -6.94 24.83 -17.19
CA PRO A 182 -8.19 25.54 -17.30
C PRO A 182 -8.55 25.90 -18.75
N LYS A 183 -9.81 26.30 -18.97
CA LYS A 183 -10.30 26.64 -20.31
C LYS A 183 -9.45 27.76 -20.94
N GLY A 184 -8.90 27.46 -22.10
CA GLY A 184 -8.04 28.39 -22.86
C GLY A 184 -6.55 28.21 -22.62
N SER A 185 -6.14 27.35 -21.68
CA SER A 185 -4.73 26.92 -21.53
C SER A 185 -4.36 25.82 -22.54
N PRO A 186 -3.07 25.66 -22.84
CA PRO A 186 -2.57 24.46 -23.51
C PRO A 186 -3.09 23.19 -22.92
N GLY A 187 -3.22 22.15 -23.10
CA GLY A 187 -3.65 20.94 -22.37
C GLY A 187 -5.10 20.92 -21.89
N HIS A 188 -5.89 21.99 -22.12
CA HIS A 188 -7.30 21.99 -21.72
C HIS A 188 -8.04 20.79 -22.32
N GLY A 189 -8.64 19.98 -21.44
CA GLY A 189 -9.36 18.81 -21.87
C GLY A 189 -8.51 17.57 -22.11
N ASN A 190 -7.22 17.60 -21.85
CA ASN A 190 -6.35 16.43 -21.98
C ASN A 190 -6.31 15.54 -20.74
N ILE A 191 -6.69 16.05 -19.57
CA ILE A 191 -6.82 15.25 -18.34
C ILE A 191 -8.29 14.95 -18.07
N ARG A 192 -8.60 13.68 -17.84
CA ARG A 192 -9.94 13.17 -17.54
C ARG A 192 -9.88 12.20 -16.37
N VAL A 193 -10.66 12.48 -15.33
CA VAL A 193 -10.70 11.67 -14.10
C VAL A 193 -12.11 11.16 -13.87
N MET A 194 -12.30 9.86 -13.83
CA MET A 194 -13.52 9.20 -13.40
C MET A 194 -13.38 8.68 -11.98
N ARG A 195 -14.45 8.76 -11.22
CA ARG A 195 -14.59 8.09 -9.91
C ARG A 195 -15.52 6.88 -10.11
N HIS A 196 -15.06 5.69 -9.77
CA HIS A 196 -15.74 4.41 -9.98
C HIS A 196 -15.72 3.57 -8.69
N PRO A 197 -16.79 2.81 -8.36
CA PRO A 197 -18.11 2.76 -8.98
C PRO A 197 -19.02 3.93 -8.60
N ASP A 198 -20.27 3.92 -9.09
CA ASP A 198 -21.30 4.83 -8.58
C ASP A 198 -22.08 4.18 -7.44
N HIS A 199 -21.96 4.70 -6.23
CA HIS A 199 -22.66 4.21 -5.05
C HIS A 199 -24.10 4.71 -4.94
N ASN A 200 -24.76 5.02 -6.04
CA ASN A 200 -26.15 5.50 -6.02
C ASN A 200 -27.14 4.37 -5.74
N VAL A 201 -27.71 4.40 -4.54
CA VAL A 201 -28.71 3.45 -4.04
C VAL A 201 -30.01 3.43 -4.88
N PHE A 202 -30.20 4.41 -5.76
CA PHE A 202 -31.47 4.63 -6.49
C PHE A 202 -31.36 4.49 -8.00
N ASP A 203 -30.25 4.05 -8.53
CA ASP A 203 -30.12 3.85 -9.96
C ASP A 203 -30.81 2.57 -10.43
N ARG A 204 -31.36 2.61 -11.67
CA ARG A 204 -32.38 1.70 -12.19
C ARG A 204 -31.99 0.22 -12.35
N GLY A 205 -30.91 -0.24 -11.75
CA GLY A 205 -30.45 -1.62 -11.88
C GLY A 205 -30.36 -2.40 -10.56
N GLY A 206 -30.49 -1.77 -9.40
CA GLY A 206 -30.40 -2.47 -8.11
C GLY A 206 -28.97 -2.91 -7.71
N ASP A 207 -27.96 -2.45 -8.43
CA ASP A 207 -26.55 -2.76 -8.14
C ASP A 207 -26.06 -1.95 -6.95
N MET A 208 -25.95 -2.60 -5.82
CA MET A 208 -25.41 -1.96 -4.64
C MET A 208 -23.98 -2.40 -4.39
N THR A 209 -23.06 -1.73 -5.06
CA THR A 209 -21.62 -1.82 -4.84
C THR A 209 -21.15 -0.91 -3.70
N PHE A 210 -21.91 -0.88 -2.59
CA PHE A 210 -21.66 0.06 -1.50
C PHE A 210 -20.35 -0.22 -0.74
N TYR A 211 -19.88 -1.47 -0.78
CA TYR A 211 -18.70 -1.90 -0.02
C TYR A 211 -17.53 -2.34 -0.85
N TRP A 212 -17.74 -2.57 -2.14
CA TRP A 212 -16.69 -3.07 -3.00
C TRP A 212 -15.91 -1.93 -3.62
N ALA A 213 -14.59 -2.09 -3.68
CA ALA A 213 -13.68 -1.08 -4.14
C ALA A 213 -13.13 -1.42 -5.54
N HIS A 214 -12.92 -0.39 -6.34
CA HIS A 214 -11.96 -0.44 -7.43
C HIS A 214 -10.56 -0.41 -6.80
N HIS A 215 -9.96 -1.58 -6.59
CA HIS A 215 -8.74 -1.72 -5.79
C HIS A 215 -7.50 -2.00 -6.65
N GLU A 216 -7.57 -1.71 -7.92
CA GLU A 216 -6.49 -1.89 -8.88
C GLU A 216 -5.47 -0.76 -8.82
N LYS A 217 -4.18 -1.07 -9.07
CA LYS A 217 -3.09 -0.10 -9.12
C LYS A 217 -2.20 -0.40 -10.30
N TYR A 218 -2.37 0.37 -11.36
CA TYR A 218 -1.52 0.28 -12.55
C TYR A 218 -1.47 1.60 -13.32
N CYS A 219 -0.38 1.77 -14.07
CA CYS A 219 -0.19 2.90 -14.96
C CYS A 219 0.32 2.40 -16.31
N VAL A 220 -0.34 2.78 -17.41
CA VAL A 220 0.08 2.46 -18.78
C VAL A 220 0.51 3.73 -19.48
N ILE A 221 1.66 3.68 -20.13
CA ILE A 221 2.27 4.81 -20.82
C ILE A 221 2.48 4.43 -22.28
N ASP A 222 1.86 5.19 -23.18
CA ASP A 222 1.97 5.08 -24.64
C ASP A 222 1.72 3.65 -25.19
N HIS A 223 1.03 2.79 -24.43
CA HIS A 223 0.82 1.36 -24.70
C HIS A 223 2.13 0.54 -24.85
N GLU A 224 3.25 1.08 -24.40
CA GLU A 224 4.58 0.46 -24.50
C GLU A 224 5.13 -0.02 -23.18
N LEU A 225 4.76 0.66 -22.09
CA LEU A 225 5.23 0.44 -20.75
C LEU A 225 4.05 0.41 -19.79
N ALA A 226 4.03 -0.53 -18.86
CA ALA A 226 3.05 -0.54 -17.79
C ALA A 226 3.72 -0.83 -16.45
N PHE A 227 3.21 -0.15 -15.41
CA PHE A 227 3.48 -0.43 -14.00
C PHE A 227 2.27 -1.11 -13.39
N ILE A 228 2.49 -2.11 -12.53
CA ILE A 228 1.44 -2.83 -11.81
C ILE A 228 2.01 -3.34 -10.47
N GLY A 229 1.20 -3.33 -9.41
CA GLY A 229 1.63 -3.82 -8.09
C GLY A 229 0.70 -3.46 -6.95
N GLY A 230 1.24 -3.43 -5.73
CA GLY A 230 0.54 -3.05 -4.52
C GLY A 230 0.52 -1.55 -4.23
N LEU A 231 1.42 -0.78 -4.85
CA LEU A 231 1.63 0.65 -4.55
C LEU A 231 0.57 1.54 -5.20
N ASP A 232 -0.21 2.24 -4.39
CA ASP A 232 -1.01 3.40 -4.81
C ASP A 232 -0.12 4.62 -5.04
N ILE A 233 -0.50 5.52 -5.93
CA ILE A 233 0.19 6.80 -6.15
C ILE A 233 -0.33 7.82 -5.12
N CYS A 234 -0.13 7.57 -3.84
CA CYS A 234 -0.68 8.39 -2.77
C CYS A 234 0.25 8.58 -1.57
N PHE A 235 -0.17 9.45 -0.67
CA PHE A 235 0.56 9.74 0.57
C PHE A 235 0.82 8.47 1.41
N GLY A 236 1.96 8.46 2.10
CA GLY A 236 2.38 7.41 3.01
C GLY A 236 2.96 6.16 2.37
N ARG A 237 3.08 6.09 1.03
CA ARG A 237 3.59 4.90 0.31
C ARG A 237 5.07 4.98 -0.06
N TRP A 238 5.62 6.19 -0.13
CA TRP A 238 7.04 6.35 -0.42
C TRP A 238 7.88 5.91 0.77
N ASP A 239 8.79 4.98 0.58
CA ASP A 239 9.67 4.46 1.62
C ASP A 239 11.01 3.96 1.05
N LEU A 240 11.97 3.72 1.96
CA LEU A 240 13.30 3.19 1.74
C LEU A 240 13.42 1.80 2.36
N LYS A 241 14.39 1.00 1.94
CA LYS A 241 14.73 -0.30 2.55
C LYS A 241 15.08 -0.22 4.05
N GLN A 242 15.48 0.95 4.54
CA GLN A 242 15.76 1.17 5.95
C GLN A 242 14.52 1.36 6.81
N HIS A 243 13.39 1.69 6.21
CA HIS A 243 12.11 1.94 6.87
C HIS A 243 12.23 2.89 8.09
N PRO A 244 12.77 4.11 7.91
CA PRO A 244 12.92 5.05 9.01
C PRO A 244 11.57 5.54 9.49
N LEU A 245 11.48 5.81 10.81
CA LEU A 245 10.26 6.32 11.42
C LEU A 245 10.29 7.84 11.60
N ALA A 246 11.49 8.43 11.66
CA ALA A 246 11.71 9.83 11.98
C ALA A 246 11.82 10.71 10.74
N ASP A 247 11.32 11.94 10.84
CA ASP A 247 11.47 12.98 9.83
C ASP A 247 11.63 14.38 10.48
N VAL A 248 12.35 14.41 11.60
CA VAL A 248 12.72 15.62 12.32
C VAL A 248 14.17 15.93 12.06
N HIS A 249 14.44 17.12 11.49
CA HIS A 249 15.77 17.55 11.04
C HIS A 249 16.21 18.77 11.83
N PRO A 250 17.03 18.60 12.90
CA PRO A 250 17.47 19.71 13.76
C PRO A 250 18.25 20.80 13.06
N GLU A 251 18.88 20.47 11.92
CA GLU A 251 19.69 21.43 11.16
C GLU A 251 18.85 22.31 10.26
N THR A 252 17.92 21.72 9.51
CA THR A 252 17.05 22.44 8.58
C THR A 252 15.81 21.64 8.20
N VAL A 253 14.66 22.24 8.24
CA VAL A 253 13.39 21.63 7.79
C VAL A 253 13.40 21.29 6.29
N ARG A 254 14.35 21.82 5.51
CA ARG A 254 14.50 21.52 4.09
C ARG A 254 14.91 20.08 3.80
N ASN A 255 15.39 19.36 4.81
CA ASN A 255 15.71 17.93 4.68
C ASN A 255 14.48 17.03 4.86
N GLU A 256 13.31 17.59 5.09
CA GLU A 256 12.04 16.86 5.24
C GLU A 256 11.80 15.95 4.05
N ILE A 257 11.48 14.68 4.35
CA ILE A 257 11.27 13.62 3.35
C ILE A 257 9.78 13.40 3.10
N TRP A 258 8.96 13.44 4.16
CA TRP A 258 7.51 13.23 4.10
C TRP A 258 6.77 14.50 4.53
N PRO A 259 6.51 15.44 3.60
CA PRO A 259 5.86 16.70 3.95
C PRO A 259 4.37 16.52 4.25
N GLY A 260 3.87 17.29 5.20
CA GLY A 260 2.46 17.30 5.56
C GLY A 260 1.93 15.91 5.91
N GLN A 261 0.78 15.54 5.37
CA GLN A 261 0.13 14.25 5.63
C GLN A 261 0.80 13.05 4.95
N ASP A 262 1.84 13.26 4.16
CA ASP A 262 2.66 12.15 3.66
C ASP A 262 3.43 11.45 4.81
N TYR A 263 3.74 12.20 5.88
CA TYR A 263 4.13 11.63 7.16
C TYR A 263 2.88 11.16 7.88
N ASN A 264 2.61 9.86 7.88
CA ASN A 264 1.41 9.32 8.49
C ASN A 264 1.66 8.06 9.32
N ASN A 265 0.75 7.78 10.22
CA ASN A 265 0.67 6.52 10.95
C ASN A 265 -0.80 6.13 11.14
N ASN A 266 -1.30 5.30 10.25
CA ASN A 266 -2.71 4.87 10.25
C ASN A 266 -3.11 4.10 11.51
N ARG A 267 -2.15 3.62 12.31
CA ARG A 267 -2.42 2.97 13.60
C ARG A 267 -2.79 3.94 14.69
N ILE A 268 -2.25 5.17 14.59
CA ILE A 268 -2.49 6.24 15.59
C ILE A 268 -3.64 7.12 15.13
N MET A 269 -3.62 7.53 13.87
CA MET A 269 -4.56 8.47 13.30
C MET A 269 -4.72 8.25 11.81
N ASP A 270 -5.95 8.27 11.31
CA ASP A 270 -6.22 8.26 9.88
C ASP A 270 -5.99 9.64 9.27
N PHE A 271 -5.88 9.70 7.94
CA PHE A 271 -5.78 10.95 7.21
C PHE A 271 -6.96 11.87 7.51
N GLN A 272 -6.71 13.18 7.60
CA GLN A 272 -7.73 14.16 7.91
C GLN A 272 -7.63 15.33 6.95
N ASN A 273 -8.73 15.65 6.27
CA ASN A 273 -8.81 16.79 5.36
C ASN A 273 -7.64 16.83 4.35
N VAL A 274 -7.50 15.77 3.55
CA VAL A 274 -6.38 15.62 2.59
C VAL A 274 -6.34 16.70 1.49
N GLU A 275 -7.39 17.51 1.33
CA GLU A 275 -7.39 18.70 0.47
C GLU A 275 -6.52 19.82 1.03
N ASP A 276 -6.29 19.84 2.35
CA ASP A 276 -5.28 20.67 3.02
C ASP A 276 -4.15 19.81 3.58
N TRP A 277 -3.59 18.95 2.73
CA TRP A 277 -2.58 17.94 3.07
C TRP A 277 -1.34 18.49 3.76
N LYS A 278 -1.05 19.78 3.61
CA LYS A 278 0.09 20.45 4.27
C LYS A 278 -0.03 20.47 5.78
N GLN A 279 -1.26 20.52 6.30
CA GLN A 279 -1.54 20.39 7.72
C GLN A 279 -1.53 18.92 8.12
N ASN A 280 -0.78 18.60 9.17
CA ASN A 280 -0.76 17.27 9.75
C ASN A 280 -1.06 17.36 11.24
N GLN A 281 -2.06 16.61 11.70
CA GLN A 281 -2.40 16.53 13.11
C GLN A 281 -1.55 15.47 13.85
N LEU A 282 -0.89 14.58 13.11
CA LEU A 282 0.07 13.65 13.69
C LEU A 282 1.37 14.38 13.96
N SER A 283 1.73 14.54 15.21
CA SER A 283 2.97 15.19 15.62
C SER A 283 4.20 14.36 15.24
N LYS A 284 5.06 14.92 14.40
CA LYS A 284 6.34 14.30 14.00
C LYS A 284 7.36 14.25 15.12
N THR A 285 7.20 15.13 16.11
CA THR A 285 8.08 15.22 17.29
C THR A 285 7.65 14.28 18.40
N GLU A 286 6.47 13.66 18.26
CA GLU A 286 5.91 12.77 19.27
C GLU A 286 5.70 11.33 18.80
N TYR A 287 5.45 11.13 17.52
CA TYR A 287 5.15 9.80 16.96
C TYR A 287 6.00 9.51 15.75
N GLY A 288 6.44 8.26 15.62
CA GLY A 288 7.03 7.76 14.40
C GLY A 288 5.98 7.58 13.31
N ARG A 289 6.36 7.77 12.05
CA ARG A 289 5.53 7.35 10.92
C ARG A 289 5.39 5.82 10.91
N MET A 290 4.36 5.32 10.26
CA MET A 290 4.25 3.89 9.94
C MET A 290 4.99 3.62 8.64
N PRO A 291 6.11 2.89 8.65
CA PRO A 291 6.83 2.52 7.44
C PRO A 291 5.98 1.62 6.54
N TRP A 292 6.26 1.66 5.24
CA TRP A 292 5.48 0.99 4.22
C TRP A 292 6.34 0.07 3.36
N HIS A 293 6.05 -1.23 3.41
CA HIS A 293 6.72 -2.22 2.60
C HIS A 293 5.80 -2.74 1.50
N ASP A 294 6.20 -2.58 0.24
CA ASP A 294 5.39 -2.96 -0.91
C ASP A 294 6.24 -3.38 -2.11
N VAL A 295 5.63 -4.09 -3.04
CA VAL A 295 6.28 -4.58 -4.25
C VAL A 295 5.44 -4.21 -5.47
N ALA A 296 6.11 -3.69 -6.48
CA ALA A 296 5.54 -3.43 -7.79
C ALA A 296 6.51 -3.86 -8.90
N LEU A 297 6.05 -3.82 -10.12
CA LEU A 297 6.89 -4.06 -11.28
C LEU A 297 6.52 -3.16 -12.44
N ALA A 298 7.45 -3.02 -13.38
CA ALA A 298 7.18 -2.49 -14.71
C ALA A 298 7.46 -3.54 -15.77
N ILE A 299 6.67 -3.51 -16.84
CA ILE A 299 6.81 -4.41 -17.99
C ILE A 299 6.80 -3.64 -19.30
N ARG A 300 7.55 -4.17 -20.28
CA ARG A 300 7.46 -3.82 -21.69
C ARG A 300 7.15 -5.07 -22.49
N GLY A 301 6.21 -5.00 -23.43
CA GLY A 301 5.79 -6.12 -24.27
C GLY A 301 4.27 -6.22 -24.41
N ARG A 302 3.79 -7.31 -25.02
CA ARG A 302 2.38 -7.44 -25.42
C ARG A 302 1.38 -7.41 -24.27
N SER A 303 1.75 -7.84 -23.05
CA SER A 303 0.85 -7.76 -21.89
C SER A 303 0.51 -6.34 -21.48
N VAL A 304 1.29 -5.32 -21.90
CA VAL A 304 0.90 -3.91 -21.74
C VAL A 304 -0.42 -3.63 -22.44
N LEU A 305 -0.67 -4.29 -23.57
CA LEU A 305 -1.89 -4.14 -24.34
C LEU A 305 -3.08 -4.81 -23.64
N ASP A 306 -2.85 -5.94 -22.96
CA ASP A 306 -3.89 -6.59 -22.16
C ASP A 306 -4.31 -5.70 -20.97
N ILE A 307 -3.35 -5.00 -20.32
CA ILE A 307 -3.64 -4.01 -19.26
C ILE A 307 -4.39 -2.80 -19.87
N ALA A 308 -3.96 -2.30 -21.02
CA ALA A 308 -4.64 -1.19 -21.69
C ALA A 308 -6.08 -1.55 -22.07
N GLN A 309 -6.33 -2.77 -22.55
CA GLN A 309 -7.67 -3.27 -22.83
C GLN A 309 -8.52 -3.32 -21.56
N HIS A 310 -7.98 -3.86 -20.48
CA HIS A 310 -8.65 -3.90 -19.20
C HIS A 310 -9.04 -2.50 -18.72
N PHE A 311 -8.13 -1.51 -18.83
CA PHE A 311 -8.44 -0.11 -18.55
C PHE A 311 -9.58 0.44 -19.42
N VAL A 312 -9.53 0.22 -20.72
CA VAL A 312 -10.53 0.73 -21.66
C VAL A 312 -11.92 0.10 -21.42
N GLU A 313 -11.96 -1.19 -21.07
CA GLU A 313 -13.20 -1.87 -20.66
C GLU A 313 -13.80 -1.20 -19.42
N THR A 314 -13.00 -1.02 -18.36
CA THR A 314 -13.42 -0.35 -17.12
C THR A 314 -13.87 1.08 -17.39
N TRP A 315 -13.09 1.85 -18.17
CA TRP A 315 -13.41 3.21 -18.55
C TRP A 315 -14.75 3.33 -19.26
N ASN A 316 -14.96 2.51 -20.28
CA ASN A 316 -16.19 2.52 -21.07
C ASN A 316 -17.39 2.03 -20.24
N HIS A 317 -17.19 1.06 -19.34
CA HIS A 317 -18.20 0.62 -18.39
C HIS A 317 -18.61 1.77 -17.44
N ALA A 318 -17.67 2.42 -16.78
CA ALA A 318 -17.92 3.56 -15.90
C ALA A 318 -18.56 4.73 -16.64
N LYS A 319 -18.15 4.98 -17.91
CA LYS A 319 -18.79 5.99 -18.76
C LYS A 319 -20.23 5.64 -19.07
N ARG A 320 -20.53 4.39 -19.43
CA ARG A 320 -21.89 3.92 -19.70
C ARG A 320 -22.80 4.12 -18.50
N ASP A 321 -22.32 3.78 -17.34
CA ASP A 321 -23.14 3.78 -16.12
C ASP A 321 -23.34 5.19 -15.58
N LYS A 322 -22.29 5.98 -15.45
CA LYS A 322 -22.32 7.25 -14.73
C LYS A 322 -22.20 8.49 -15.63
N TYR A 323 -21.37 8.41 -16.66
CA TYR A 323 -20.97 9.57 -17.46
C TYR A 323 -21.54 9.55 -18.89
N LYS A 324 -22.55 8.75 -19.15
CA LYS A 324 -23.12 8.50 -20.49
C LYS A 324 -23.43 9.77 -21.29
N ARG A 325 -23.97 10.79 -20.63
CA ARG A 325 -24.39 12.07 -21.25
C ARG A 325 -23.33 13.17 -21.07
N ASP A 326 -22.24 12.91 -20.41
CA ASP A 326 -21.21 13.89 -20.17
C ASP A 326 -20.21 13.89 -21.33
N GLY A 327 -20.29 14.93 -22.18
CA GLY A 327 -19.43 15.05 -23.34
C GLY A 327 -17.97 15.40 -23.03
N ARG A 328 -17.62 15.57 -21.74
CA ARG A 328 -16.23 15.75 -21.33
C ARG A 328 -15.44 14.44 -21.37
N TYR A 329 -16.12 13.30 -21.28
CA TYR A 329 -15.50 11.98 -21.27
C TYR A 329 -15.68 11.32 -22.63
N ASP A 330 -14.58 10.89 -23.21
CA ASP A 330 -14.54 10.20 -24.48
C ASP A 330 -14.86 8.72 -24.31
N TRP A 331 -15.35 8.08 -25.37
CA TRP A 331 -15.33 6.64 -25.51
C TRP A 331 -13.94 6.23 -25.98
N LEU A 332 -13.32 5.24 -25.36
CA LEU A 332 -12.00 4.78 -25.71
C LEU A 332 -12.07 3.51 -26.58
N GLN A 333 -11.19 3.39 -27.54
CA GLN A 333 -11.03 2.21 -28.40
C GLN A 333 -9.57 1.99 -28.71
N LEU A 334 -9.14 0.75 -28.62
CA LEU A 334 -7.80 0.32 -29.06
C LEU A 334 -7.87 -0.12 -30.52
N GLU A 335 -6.89 0.29 -31.33
CA GLU A 335 -6.86 0.03 -32.80
C GLU A 335 -6.14 -1.27 -33.18
N TRP A 336 -6.23 -2.32 -32.40
CA TRP A 336 -5.82 -3.61 -32.93
C TRP A 336 -6.97 -4.58 -32.88
N ALA A 337 -7.12 -5.31 -33.93
CA ALA A 337 -7.96 -6.46 -33.99
C ALA A 337 -7.04 -7.67 -34.10
N GLU A 338 -6.70 -8.30 -33.02
CA GLU A 338 -6.27 -9.69 -33.01
C GLU A 338 -7.38 -10.52 -32.38
N ASP A 339 -7.66 -11.66 -32.96
CA ASP A 339 -8.83 -12.47 -32.66
C ASP A 339 -8.83 -13.08 -31.25
N ASP A 340 -7.71 -13.02 -30.52
CA ASP A 340 -7.55 -13.49 -29.16
C ASP A 340 -7.83 -12.45 -28.08
N ILE A 341 -8.01 -11.20 -28.47
CA ILE A 341 -8.52 -10.13 -27.61
C ILE A 341 -9.94 -9.86 -28.07
N LEU A 342 -10.92 -10.24 -27.29
CA LEU A 342 -12.29 -9.82 -27.54
C LEU A 342 -12.28 -8.31 -27.57
N GLY A 343 -12.38 -7.79 -28.76
CA GLY A 343 -12.27 -6.36 -29.01
C GLY A 343 -13.13 -5.61 -28.02
N VAL A 344 -12.55 -4.55 -27.46
CA VAL A 344 -13.26 -3.64 -26.57
C VAL A 344 -14.62 -3.36 -27.16
N GLN A 345 -15.66 -3.85 -26.52
CA GLN A 345 -16.97 -3.80 -27.13
C GLN A 345 -17.42 -2.36 -27.26
N HIS A 346 -17.76 -2.01 -28.47
CA HIS A 346 -18.42 -0.74 -28.72
C HIS A 346 -19.72 -0.72 -27.91
N PRO A 347 -19.99 0.35 -27.12
CA PRO A 347 -21.28 0.50 -26.54
C PRO A 347 -22.32 0.49 -27.67
N ARG A 348 -23.42 -0.19 -27.46
CA ARG A 348 -24.48 -0.36 -28.47
C ARG A 348 -25.03 0.94 -29.06
N PHE A 349 -25.01 1.97 -28.25
CA PHE A 349 -25.47 3.29 -28.63
C PHE A 349 -24.40 4.31 -28.24
N PRO A 350 -23.36 4.47 -29.05
CA PRO A 350 -22.35 5.48 -28.79
C PRO A 350 -22.99 6.87 -28.81
N VAL A 351 -22.85 7.59 -27.71
CA VAL A 351 -23.22 9.00 -27.64
C VAL A 351 -21.91 9.77 -27.60
N GLY A 352 -21.39 10.12 -28.76
CA GLY A 352 -20.12 10.84 -28.91
C GLY A 352 -19.14 10.13 -29.84
N ASP A 353 -18.06 10.82 -30.13
CA ASP A 353 -17.01 10.26 -30.97
C ASP A 353 -16.08 9.35 -30.16
N TYR A 354 -15.67 8.27 -30.79
CA TYR A 354 -14.61 7.41 -30.24
C TYR A 354 -13.26 8.08 -30.47
N ILE A 355 -12.49 8.22 -29.42
CA ILE A 355 -11.07 8.48 -29.57
C ILE A 355 -10.38 7.14 -29.80
N LYS A 356 -9.90 6.98 -31.02
CA LYS A 356 -8.98 5.91 -31.37
C LYS A 356 -7.60 6.34 -30.91
N HIS A 357 -7.01 5.57 -30.02
CA HIS A 357 -5.59 5.70 -29.75
C HIS A 357 -4.87 4.82 -30.76
N PRO A 358 -4.20 5.42 -31.76
CA PRO A 358 -3.34 4.62 -32.61
C PRO A 358 -2.37 3.94 -31.66
N LEU A 359 -2.30 2.63 -31.74
CA LEU A 359 -1.05 2.01 -31.33
C LEU A 359 0.04 2.73 -32.10
N HIS A 360 0.99 3.29 -31.39
CA HIS A 360 2.29 3.49 -31.99
C HIS A 360 2.55 2.22 -32.82
N PRO A 361 2.97 2.31 -34.07
CA PRO A 361 3.35 1.13 -34.82
C PRO A 361 4.56 0.52 -34.15
N LEU A 362 4.32 0.00 -32.96
CA LEU A 362 5.19 -0.99 -32.33
C LEU A 362 5.23 -2.10 -33.32
N ASN A 363 6.32 -2.08 -34.04
CA ASN A 363 6.65 -3.14 -34.94
C ASN A 363 6.41 -4.44 -34.16
N LYS A 364 5.34 -5.19 -34.46
CA LYS A 364 4.99 -6.44 -33.79
C LYS A 364 6.23 -7.30 -33.58
N GLU A 365 7.13 -7.33 -34.57
CA GLU A 365 8.42 -8.01 -34.50
C GLU A 365 9.37 -7.47 -33.42
N LYS A 366 9.32 -6.17 -33.09
CA LYS A 366 10.13 -5.61 -32.01
C LYS A 366 9.58 -5.98 -30.65
N MET A 367 8.26 -5.98 -30.45
CA MET A 367 7.65 -6.36 -29.17
C MET A 367 7.85 -7.85 -28.84
N GLU A 368 7.80 -8.72 -29.85
CA GLU A 368 7.96 -10.17 -29.66
C GLU A 368 9.39 -10.59 -29.28
N LYS A 369 10.36 -9.69 -29.40
CA LYS A 369 11.79 -9.97 -29.18
C LYS A 369 12.44 -9.11 -28.08
N LEU A 370 11.66 -8.42 -27.22
CA LEU A 370 12.22 -7.54 -26.20
C LEU A 370 13.01 -8.31 -25.16
N GLY A 371 12.53 -9.46 -24.71
CA GLY A 371 13.15 -10.24 -23.65
C GLY A 371 12.70 -11.69 -23.65
N LYS A 372 12.88 -12.36 -22.52
CA LYS A 372 12.55 -13.76 -22.32
C LYS A 372 11.56 -14.02 -21.19
N VAL A 373 10.94 -12.97 -20.69
CA VAL A 373 9.94 -13.11 -19.63
C VAL A 373 8.60 -13.47 -20.27
N THR A 374 7.98 -14.50 -19.73
CA THR A 374 6.61 -14.91 -20.02
C THR A 374 5.69 -14.35 -18.95
N THR A 375 4.57 -13.79 -19.36
CA THR A 375 3.61 -13.18 -18.42
C THR A 375 2.19 -13.56 -18.76
N GLN A 376 1.31 -13.54 -17.76
CA GLN A 376 -0.14 -13.63 -17.94
C GLN A 376 -0.84 -12.73 -16.95
N LEU A 377 -1.74 -11.87 -17.45
CA LEU A 377 -2.63 -11.08 -16.59
C LEU A 377 -3.72 -11.99 -16.03
N VAL A 378 -4.06 -11.77 -14.77
CA VAL A 378 -5.18 -12.40 -14.07
C VAL A 378 -5.92 -11.34 -13.27
N ARG A 379 -7.24 -11.48 -13.10
CA ARG A 379 -8.05 -10.46 -12.43
C ARG A 379 -9.15 -11.02 -11.53
N SER A 380 -9.64 -10.17 -10.65
CA SER A 380 -10.92 -10.30 -9.97
C SER A 380 -11.83 -9.21 -10.47
N SER A 381 -12.89 -9.56 -11.20
CA SER A 381 -13.77 -8.60 -11.87
C SER A 381 -15.19 -9.18 -12.03
N ALA A 382 -16.18 -8.30 -12.10
CA ALA A 382 -17.57 -8.71 -12.24
C ALA A 382 -18.39 -7.66 -13.00
N ASP A 383 -19.68 -7.84 -13.04
CA ASP A 383 -20.63 -6.94 -13.70
C ASP A 383 -20.50 -5.49 -13.19
N TRP A 384 -20.48 -5.29 -11.89
CA TRP A 384 -20.40 -3.96 -11.30
C TRP A 384 -19.10 -3.20 -11.63
N SER A 385 -18.00 -3.90 -11.82
CA SER A 385 -16.68 -3.29 -12.04
C SER A 385 -16.35 -3.09 -13.52
N HIS A 386 -16.70 -4.07 -14.36
CA HIS A 386 -16.29 -4.11 -15.76
C HIS A 386 -17.45 -4.43 -16.73
N GLY A 387 -18.64 -4.77 -16.23
CA GLY A 387 -19.76 -5.23 -17.06
C GLY A 387 -19.53 -6.59 -17.70
N ILE A 388 -18.94 -7.52 -16.97
CA ILE A 388 -18.61 -8.88 -17.37
C ILE A 388 -19.14 -9.90 -16.37
N LEU A 389 -19.23 -11.16 -16.77
CA LEU A 389 -19.44 -12.25 -15.83
C LEU A 389 -18.27 -12.32 -14.83
N THR A 390 -18.57 -12.81 -13.62
CA THR A 390 -17.56 -12.91 -12.56
C THR A 390 -16.34 -13.71 -13.01
N GLU A 391 -15.18 -13.09 -12.92
CA GLU A 391 -13.86 -13.69 -13.14
C GLU A 391 -13.04 -13.67 -11.85
N HIS A 392 -12.46 -14.81 -11.47
CA HIS A 392 -11.62 -14.99 -10.30
C HIS A 392 -10.31 -15.68 -10.63
N SER A 393 -9.74 -15.32 -11.80
CA SER A 393 -8.51 -15.94 -12.30
C SER A 393 -7.29 -15.74 -11.40
N ILE A 394 -7.30 -14.73 -10.52
CA ILE A 394 -6.26 -14.55 -9.49
C ILE A 394 -6.29 -15.71 -8.50
N GLN A 395 -7.45 -16.07 -7.96
CA GLN A 395 -7.58 -17.20 -7.03
C GLN A 395 -7.14 -18.52 -7.69
N ASN A 396 -7.53 -18.72 -8.95
CA ASN A 396 -7.12 -19.90 -9.72
C ASN A 396 -5.61 -19.97 -9.87
N ALA A 397 -4.95 -18.84 -10.18
CA ALA A 397 -3.49 -18.75 -10.29
C ALA A 397 -2.79 -19.07 -8.96
N TYR A 398 -3.23 -18.48 -7.86
CA TYR A 398 -2.70 -18.78 -6.53
C TYR A 398 -2.80 -20.27 -6.21
N GLN A 399 -3.98 -20.86 -6.39
CA GLN A 399 -4.21 -22.27 -6.10
C GLN A 399 -3.38 -23.20 -6.96
N GLU A 400 -3.28 -22.94 -8.25
CA GLU A 400 -2.50 -23.78 -9.18
C GLU A 400 -1.00 -23.69 -8.85
N VAL A 401 -0.48 -22.48 -8.67
CA VAL A 401 0.94 -22.28 -8.37
C VAL A 401 1.33 -22.92 -7.05
N ILE A 402 0.50 -22.77 -6.01
CA ILE A 402 0.76 -23.38 -4.69
C ILE A 402 0.74 -24.91 -4.78
N ARG A 403 -0.28 -25.52 -5.43
CA ARG A 403 -0.37 -26.99 -5.55
C ARG A 403 0.78 -27.60 -6.36
N ASN A 404 1.29 -26.85 -7.33
CA ASN A 404 2.37 -27.32 -8.22
C ASN A 404 3.78 -27.10 -7.62
N ALA A 405 3.91 -26.29 -6.56
CA ALA A 405 5.18 -26.04 -5.91
C ALA A 405 5.82 -27.31 -5.34
N LYS A 406 7.13 -27.47 -5.57
CA LYS A 406 7.89 -28.67 -5.17
C LYS A 406 8.82 -28.42 -3.97
N HIS A 407 9.25 -27.20 -3.77
CA HIS A 407 10.29 -26.88 -2.80
C HIS A 407 9.80 -25.91 -1.74
N TYR A 408 9.24 -24.77 -2.17
CA TYR A 408 8.73 -23.77 -1.24
C TYR A 408 7.70 -22.85 -1.89
N VAL A 409 6.91 -22.22 -1.03
CA VAL A 409 6.04 -21.09 -1.36
C VAL A 409 6.35 -19.94 -0.39
N TYR A 410 6.61 -18.76 -0.93
CA TYR A 410 6.79 -17.52 -0.21
C TYR A 410 5.64 -16.57 -0.51
N ILE A 411 5.01 -16.02 0.52
CA ILE A 411 3.87 -15.11 0.41
C ILE A 411 4.14 -13.87 1.27
N GLU A 412 4.08 -12.71 0.66
CA GLU A 412 3.87 -11.44 1.35
C GLU A 412 2.50 -10.90 0.99
N ASN A 413 1.70 -10.60 1.98
CA ASN A 413 0.37 -10.04 1.74
C ASN A 413 -0.10 -9.18 2.90
N GLN A 414 -0.94 -8.19 2.59
CA GLN A 414 -1.56 -7.32 3.59
C GLN A 414 -2.51 -8.08 4.52
N PHE A 415 -3.16 -9.13 4.01
CA PHE A 415 -4.07 -10.01 4.74
C PHE A 415 -3.76 -11.48 4.45
N PHE A 416 -4.17 -12.34 5.38
CA PHE A 416 -4.11 -13.79 5.18
C PHE A 416 -5.39 -14.42 5.74
N ILE A 417 -6.47 -14.32 4.97
CA ILE A 417 -7.79 -14.82 5.32
C ILE A 417 -8.24 -15.80 4.24
N THR A 418 -8.26 -17.09 4.58
CA THR A 418 -8.56 -18.15 3.62
C THR A 418 -9.11 -19.38 4.31
N ALA A 419 -9.88 -20.17 3.58
CA ALA A 419 -10.48 -21.40 4.07
C ALA A 419 -9.73 -22.64 3.60
N THR A 420 -9.77 -23.70 4.41
CA THR A 420 -9.38 -25.06 4.06
C THR A 420 -10.56 -25.90 3.57
N GLY A 421 -11.77 -25.35 3.62
CA GLY A 421 -13.01 -25.97 3.18
C GLY A 421 -14.28 -25.28 3.72
N GLU A 422 -15.44 -25.81 3.40
CA GLU A 422 -16.76 -25.20 3.68
C GLU A 422 -17.09 -24.96 5.15
N LYS A 423 -16.40 -25.61 6.07
CA LYS A 423 -16.62 -25.47 7.51
C LYS A 423 -16.09 -24.17 8.10
N GLN A 424 -15.37 -23.37 7.31
CA GLN A 424 -14.85 -22.08 7.71
C GLN A 424 -15.67 -20.89 7.17
N LYS A 425 -16.89 -21.14 6.70
CA LYS A 425 -17.79 -20.04 6.35
C LYS A 425 -17.87 -19.02 7.50
N PRO A 426 -17.86 -17.70 7.21
CA PRO A 426 -18.16 -17.10 5.91
C PRO A 426 -17.02 -17.04 4.91
N ILE A 427 -15.79 -17.44 5.24
CA ILE A 427 -14.66 -17.44 4.32
C ILE A 427 -14.91 -18.45 3.20
N ILE A 428 -14.76 -18.04 1.94
CA ILE A 428 -15.11 -18.83 0.76
C ILE A 428 -13.87 -19.18 -0.08
N ASN A 429 -12.89 -18.27 -0.20
CA ASN A 429 -11.68 -18.56 -0.97
C ASN A 429 -10.93 -19.74 -0.35
N THR A 430 -10.43 -20.64 -1.18
CA THR A 430 -9.83 -21.91 -0.73
C THR A 430 -8.31 -21.99 -1.03
N ILE A 431 -7.62 -20.85 -1.00
CA ILE A 431 -6.15 -20.84 -1.13
C ILE A 431 -5.51 -21.62 0.04
N GLY A 432 -6.08 -21.54 1.25
CA GLY A 432 -5.65 -22.35 2.40
C GLY A 432 -5.73 -23.86 2.16
N ALA A 433 -6.74 -24.33 1.43
CA ALA A 433 -6.82 -25.72 1.02
C ALA A 433 -5.66 -26.10 0.08
N ALA A 434 -5.28 -25.23 -0.86
CA ALA A 434 -4.15 -25.48 -1.74
C ALA A 434 -2.82 -25.57 -0.96
N ILE A 435 -2.64 -24.77 0.08
CA ILE A 435 -1.48 -24.85 0.98
C ILE A 435 -1.46 -26.18 1.73
N VAL A 436 -2.60 -26.60 2.30
CA VAL A 436 -2.73 -27.91 2.97
C VAL A 436 -2.45 -29.07 2.03
N ASP A 437 -2.95 -29.00 0.78
CA ASP A 437 -2.70 -29.99 -0.25
C ASP A 437 -1.21 -30.11 -0.57
N ALA A 438 -0.53 -28.98 -0.83
CA ALA A 438 0.90 -28.95 -1.14
C ALA A 438 1.75 -29.54 0.01
N ILE A 439 1.47 -29.15 1.26
CA ILE A 439 2.17 -29.67 2.45
C ILE A 439 1.89 -31.15 2.64
N THR A 440 0.64 -31.60 2.49
CA THR A 440 0.26 -33.00 2.65
C THR A 440 0.95 -33.88 1.60
N THR A 441 1.03 -33.40 0.35
CA THR A 441 1.75 -34.07 -0.74
C THR A 441 3.24 -34.17 -0.42
N ALA A 442 3.89 -33.07 -0.04
CA ALA A 442 5.29 -33.06 0.31
C ALA A 442 5.61 -33.99 1.48
N HIS A 443 4.74 -34.03 2.50
CA HIS A 443 4.87 -34.93 3.64
C HIS A 443 4.77 -36.40 3.22
N SER A 444 3.80 -36.76 2.35
CA SER A 444 3.62 -38.12 1.87
C SER A 444 4.79 -38.60 1.01
N GLU A 445 5.44 -37.69 0.31
CA GLU A 445 6.65 -37.94 -0.51
C GLU A 445 7.95 -37.88 0.31
N ASN A 446 7.87 -37.61 1.62
CA ASN A 446 9.01 -37.35 2.49
C ASN A 446 9.98 -36.29 1.94
N ARG A 447 9.41 -35.23 1.36
CA ARG A 447 10.13 -34.15 0.69
C ARG A 447 10.20 -32.93 1.62
N LYS A 448 11.36 -32.27 1.67
CA LYS A 448 11.49 -30.98 2.34
C LYS A 448 10.69 -29.94 1.58
N PHE A 449 9.84 -29.22 2.31
CA PHE A 449 8.96 -28.21 1.74
C PHE A 449 8.69 -27.12 2.78
N ARG A 450 8.66 -25.87 2.37
CA ARG A 450 8.39 -24.74 3.26
C ARG A 450 7.36 -23.77 2.69
N VAL A 451 6.45 -23.34 3.52
CA VAL A 451 5.57 -22.19 3.25
C VAL A 451 5.95 -21.10 4.23
N ILE A 452 6.32 -19.93 3.70
CA ILE A 452 6.77 -18.78 4.47
C ILE A 452 5.80 -17.63 4.18
N VAL A 453 5.16 -17.12 5.23
CA VAL A 453 4.14 -16.07 5.11
C VAL A 453 4.57 -14.85 5.92
N ILE A 454 4.57 -13.68 5.30
CA ILE A 454 4.87 -12.40 5.92
C ILE A 454 3.66 -11.49 5.78
N ILE A 455 3.11 -11.07 6.94
CA ILE A 455 1.89 -10.26 7.03
C ILE A 455 2.01 -9.21 8.14
N PRO A 456 1.25 -8.12 8.09
CA PRO A 456 1.24 -7.12 9.16
C PRO A 456 0.82 -7.72 10.51
N LEU A 457 1.37 -7.17 11.59
CA LEU A 457 0.97 -7.55 12.95
C LEU A 457 -0.48 -7.15 13.25
N VAL A 458 -0.84 -5.94 12.84
CA VAL A 458 -2.19 -5.37 12.98
C VAL A 458 -2.59 -4.71 11.66
N PRO A 459 -3.83 -4.87 11.20
CA PRO A 459 -4.34 -4.11 10.05
C PRO A 459 -4.17 -2.59 10.25
N GLY A 460 -3.91 -1.86 9.15
CA GLY A 460 -3.62 -0.44 9.15
C GLY A 460 -4.85 0.45 9.38
N PHE A 461 -5.59 0.22 10.48
CA PHE A 461 -6.72 1.04 10.92
C PHE A 461 -6.42 1.67 12.26
N ALA A 462 -6.86 2.93 12.45
CA ALA A 462 -6.60 3.69 13.65
C ALA A 462 -7.34 3.15 14.89
N GLY A 463 -6.73 3.32 16.04
CA GLY A 463 -7.30 3.05 17.34
C GLY A 463 -6.64 1.90 18.09
N ASP A 464 -6.82 1.94 19.41
CA ASP A 464 -6.40 0.87 20.32
C ASP A 464 -7.32 -0.34 20.16
N LEU A 465 -6.75 -1.55 20.11
CA LEU A 465 -7.53 -2.77 19.96
C LEU A 465 -8.50 -3.04 21.12
N ARG A 466 -8.33 -2.38 22.27
CA ARG A 466 -9.28 -2.42 23.41
C ARG A 466 -10.52 -1.56 23.18
N ASP A 467 -10.46 -0.60 22.27
CA ASP A 467 -11.56 0.32 22.02
C ASP A 467 -12.71 -0.36 21.27
N LYS A 468 -13.94 0.05 21.57
CA LYS A 468 -15.11 -0.46 20.87
C LYS A 468 -15.08 -0.17 19.36
N GLY A 469 -14.51 0.98 18.98
CA GLY A 469 -14.35 1.36 17.56
C GLY A 469 -13.40 0.43 16.78
N ALA A 470 -12.53 -0.32 17.45
CA ALA A 470 -11.61 -1.27 16.83
C ALA A 470 -12.22 -2.67 16.57
N ASN A 471 -13.53 -2.84 16.77
CA ASN A 471 -14.19 -4.15 16.62
C ASN A 471 -14.03 -4.72 15.19
N GLY A 472 -14.10 -3.88 14.16
CA GLY A 472 -13.84 -4.31 12.78
C GLY A 472 -12.40 -4.79 12.56
N THR A 473 -11.42 -4.09 13.13
CA THR A 473 -10.01 -4.52 13.09
C THR A 473 -9.83 -5.87 13.78
N ARG A 474 -10.45 -6.05 14.95
CA ARG A 474 -10.42 -7.34 15.67
C ARG A 474 -11.12 -8.46 14.89
N ALA A 475 -12.19 -8.17 14.16
CA ALA A 475 -12.88 -9.14 13.31
C ALA A 475 -11.96 -9.64 12.19
N ILE A 476 -11.24 -8.76 11.51
CA ILE A 476 -10.23 -9.12 10.50
C ILE A 476 -9.14 -10.00 11.14
N MET A 477 -8.61 -9.59 12.28
CA MET A 477 -7.59 -10.37 13.00
C MET A 477 -8.10 -11.75 13.40
N ASP A 478 -9.33 -11.85 13.89
CA ASP A 478 -9.96 -13.12 14.27
C ASP A 478 -10.04 -14.08 13.08
N TYR A 479 -10.50 -13.61 11.92
CA TYR A 479 -10.52 -14.42 10.70
C TYR A 479 -9.11 -14.82 10.22
N GLN A 480 -8.11 -13.96 10.34
CA GLN A 480 -6.71 -14.32 10.06
C GLN A 480 -6.24 -15.45 10.98
N TYR A 481 -6.45 -15.31 12.29
CA TYR A 481 -6.05 -16.33 13.26
C TYR A 481 -6.77 -17.65 13.05
N LYS A 482 -8.07 -17.62 12.70
CA LYS A 482 -8.87 -18.81 12.35
C LYS A 482 -8.40 -19.47 11.05
N SER A 483 -7.93 -18.70 10.09
CA SER A 483 -7.32 -19.25 8.86
C SER A 483 -6.01 -19.98 9.15
N MET A 484 -5.16 -19.40 10.00
CA MET A 484 -3.80 -19.88 10.25
C MET A 484 -3.71 -20.95 11.34
N PHE A 485 -4.20 -20.63 12.56
CA PHE A 485 -3.86 -21.39 13.77
C PHE A 485 -5.05 -21.91 14.57
N ARG A 486 -6.18 -21.16 14.58
CA ARG A 486 -7.25 -21.39 15.55
C ARG A 486 -8.31 -22.35 15.03
N GLY A 487 -8.61 -23.34 15.86
CA GLY A 487 -9.62 -24.33 15.55
C GLY A 487 -9.14 -25.48 14.65
N GLU A 488 -9.95 -26.55 14.60
CA GLU A 488 -9.63 -27.77 13.88
C GLU A 488 -9.61 -27.63 12.36
N HIS A 489 -10.24 -26.57 11.84
CA HIS A 489 -10.35 -26.28 10.42
C HIS A 489 -9.32 -25.27 9.92
N SER A 490 -8.50 -24.65 10.81
CA SER A 490 -7.37 -23.83 10.39
C SER A 490 -6.34 -24.67 9.63
N ILE A 491 -5.46 -24.02 8.87
CA ILE A 491 -4.34 -24.69 8.16
C ILE A 491 -3.58 -25.57 9.14
N CYS A 492 -3.14 -25.00 10.29
CA CYS A 492 -2.40 -25.78 11.30
C CYS A 492 -3.25 -26.87 11.95
N GLY A 493 -4.55 -26.63 12.16
CA GLY A 493 -5.48 -27.62 12.72
C GLY A 493 -5.67 -28.83 11.81
N ILE A 494 -5.90 -28.61 10.52
CA ILE A 494 -6.03 -29.68 9.52
C ILE A 494 -4.73 -30.53 9.44
N LEU A 495 -3.57 -29.86 9.39
CA LEU A 495 -2.28 -30.57 9.34
C LEU A 495 -2.06 -31.43 10.59
N LYS A 496 -2.31 -30.89 11.79
CA LYS A 496 -2.25 -31.67 13.04
C LYS A 496 -3.21 -32.85 13.03
N GLY A 497 -4.43 -32.66 12.54
CA GLY A 497 -5.44 -33.73 12.39
C GLY A 497 -4.99 -34.84 11.44
N LYS A 498 -4.11 -34.54 10.47
CA LYS A 498 -3.47 -35.51 9.57
C LYS A 498 -2.18 -36.13 10.14
N GLY A 499 -1.78 -35.78 11.37
CA GLY A 499 -0.54 -36.22 11.98
C GLY A 499 0.71 -35.51 11.47
N ILE A 500 0.55 -34.37 10.79
CA ILE A 500 1.63 -33.56 10.25
C ILE A 500 1.94 -32.42 11.22
N ASP A 501 3.20 -32.27 11.62
CA ASP A 501 3.64 -31.14 12.45
C ASP A 501 3.74 -29.86 11.60
N PRO A 502 2.84 -28.84 11.81
CA PRO A 502 2.83 -27.66 10.96
C PRO A 502 4.12 -26.84 11.01
N VAL A 503 4.80 -26.83 12.15
CA VAL A 503 6.01 -26.01 12.37
C VAL A 503 7.15 -26.40 11.42
N LYS A 504 7.14 -27.66 10.93
CA LYS A 504 8.14 -28.14 9.96
C LYS A 504 7.90 -27.61 8.54
N TYR A 505 6.69 -27.13 8.24
CA TYR A 505 6.27 -26.82 6.88
C TYR A 505 5.81 -25.38 6.67
N ILE A 506 5.17 -24.75 7.66
CA ILE A 506 4.62 -23.40 7.51
C ILE A 506 5.01 -22.52 8.69
N SER A 507 5.42 -21.30 8.38
CA SER A 507 5.82 -20.31 9.38
C SER A 507 5.31 -18.92 9.00
N PHE A 508 4.98 -18.13 10.04
CA PHE A 508 4.41 -16.79 9.89
C PHE A 508 5.29 -15.77 10.59
N PHE A 509 5.54 -14.67 9.89
CA PHE A 509 6.40 -13.58 10.34
C PHE A 509 5.74 -12.23 10.03
N SER A 510 6.34 -11.19 10.57
CA SER A 510 6.01 -9.80 10.27
C SER A 510 7.28 -8.95 10.27
N LEU A 511 7.12 -7.66 10.00
CA LEU A 511 8.22 -6.69 9.98
C LEU A 511 7.96 -5.59 11.02
N ARG A 512 9.04 -5.13 11.65
CA ARG A 512 9.03 -4.01 12.61
C ARG A 512 10.32 -3.21 12.50
N SER A 513 10.19 -1.89 12.67
CA SER A 513 11.32 -0.97 12.71
C SER A 513 11.34 -0.20 14.02
N TYR A 514 12.49 0.41 14.34
CA TYR A 514 12.65 1.36 15.43
C TYR A 514 13.49 2.53 14.96
N ASP A 515 13.36 3.65 15.66
CA ASP A 515 14.10 4.86 15.30
C ASP A 515 14.20 5.84 16.49
N ARG A 516 14.84 6.96 16.25
CA ARG A 516 14.90 8.11 17.15
C ARG A 516 14.32 9.34 16.44
N LEU A 517 13.32 9.96 17.01
CA LEU A 517 12.58 11.09 16.41
C LEU A 517 13.43 12.35 16.19
N ASN A 518 14.56 12.48 16.89
CA ASN A 518 15.46 13.63 16.81
C ASN A 518 14.87 14.97 17.26
N ARG A 519 13.87 14.97 18.15
CA ARG A 519 13.51 16.17 18.91
C ARG A 519 14.59 16.47 19.94
N THR A 520 15.57 17.28 19.54
CA THR A 520 16.77 17.57 20.32
C THR A 520 16.57 18.79 21.21
N GLU A 521 17.39 18.92 22.26
CA GLU A 521 17.44 20.13 23.11
C GLU A 521 17.63 21.43 22.29
N ARG A 522 18.29 21.33 21.13
CA ARG A 522 18.44 22.44 20.20
C ARG A 522 17.10 22.91 19.65
N ILE A 523 16.22 21.99 19.25
CA ILE A 523 14.87 22.32 18.79
C ILE A 523 14.08 22.95 19.92
N GLU A 524 14.10 22.37 21.12
CA GLU A 524 13.36 22.90 22.27
C GLU A 524 13.82 24.33 22.63
N LYS A 525 15.12 24.57 22.69
CA LYS A 525 15.66 25.92 22.92
C LYS A 525 15.29 26.91 21.80
N LYS A 526 15.24 26.47 20.56
CA LYS A 526 14.76 27.31 19.46
C LYS A 526 13.29 27.65 19.61
N GLU A 527 12.44 26.66 19.90
CA GLU A 527 11.03 26.88 20.16
C GLU A 527 10.79 27.86 21.32
N GLU A 528 11.55 27.71 22.41
CA GLU A 528 11.48 28.64 23.57
C GLU A 528 11.88 30.07 23.20
N ARG A 529 12.98 30.24 22.44
CA ARG A 529 13.50 31.58 22.09
C ARG A 529 12.67 32.30 21.04
N THR A 530 12.16 31.56 20.07
CA THR A 530 11.43 32.15 18.95
C THR A 530 9.93 32.23 19.20
N GLY A 531 9.40 31.37 20.09
CA GLY A 531 7.97 31.18 20.30
C GLY A 531 7.27 30.41 19.16
N VAL A 532 8.03 29.86 18.22
CA VAL A 532 7.53 29.11 17.06
C VAL A 532 7.81 27.64 17.26
N LYS A 533 6.80 26.80 17.06
CA LYS A 533 6.95 25.35 17.11
C LYS A 533 7.64 24.81 15.86
N TYR A 534 8.42 23.74 16.01
CA TYR A 534 9.09 23.09 14.89
C TYR A 534 8.08 22.61 13.82
N GLU A 535 6.94 22.12 14.26
CA GLU A 535 5.86 21.66 13.35
C GLU A 535 5.23 22.82 12.56
N ASP A 536 5.11 24.01 13.16
CA ASP A 536 4.65 25.21 12.43
C ASP A 536 5.65 25.59 11.34
N VAL A 537 6.94 25.40 11.58
CA VAL A 537 7.99 25.65 10.59
C VAL A 537 7.93 24.64 9.46
N GLN A 538 7.70 23.37 9.76
CA GLN A 538 7.48 22.34 8.73
C GLN A 538 6.24 22.63 7.89
N HIS A 539 5.14 23.02 8.54
CA HIS A 539 3.92 23.42 7.86
C HIS A 539 4.14 24.64 6.95
N ALA A 540 4.89 25.63 7.42
CA ALA A 540 5.27 26.78 6.62
C ALA A 540 6.14 26.40 5.42
N GLN A 541 7.06 25.47 5.57
CA GLN A 541 7.88 24.92 4.50
C GLN A 541 7.01 24.21 3.44
N ALA A 542 6.08 23.37 3.86
CA ALA A 542 5.14 22.72 2.95
C ALA A 542 4.29 23.75 2.16
N HIS A 543 3.89 24.86 2.80
CA HIS A 543 3.20 25.95 2.16
C HIS A 543 4.05 26.70 1.13
N GLU A 544 5.32 26.97 1.42
CA GLU A 544 6.22 27.70 0.51
C GLU A 544 6.45 26.92 -0.79
N VAL A 545 6.67 25.64 -0.68
CA VAL A 545 6.83 24.73 -1.83
C VAL A 545 5.62 24.72 -2.76
N MET A 546 4.46 25.17 -2.26
CA MET A 546 3.19 25.21 -3.01
C MET A 546 2.80 26.59 -3.53
N SER A 547 3.48 27.65 -3.10
CA SER A 547 2.99 29.02 -3.31
C SER A 547 3.51 29.71 -4.57
N GLU A 548 4.55 29.19 -5.19
CA GLU A 548 5.05 29.76 -6.44
C GLU A 548 4.13 29.38 -7.61
N GLU A 549 3.30 30.34 -8.02
CA GLU A 549 2.42 30.34 -9.20
C GLU A 549 1.73 28.98 -9.47
N GLY A 550 0.98 28.58 -8.50
CA GLY A 550 0.36 27.29 -8.33
C GLY A 550 -0.16 26.58 -9.54
N VAL A 551 0.34 25.40 -9.71
CA VAL A 551 -0.21 24.36 -10.60
C VAL A 551 -1.69 24.10 -10.29
N THR A 552 -2.11 24.22 -9.04
CA THR A 552 -3.51 24.17 -8.62
C THR A 552 -4.10 25.57 -8.58
N GLY A 553 -4.69 26.00 -9.71
CA GLY A 553 -5.41 27.24 -9.77
C GLY A 553 -6.57 27.27 -8.78
N GLY A 554 -6.35 27.87 -7.63
CA GLY A 554 -7.36 28.65 -6.96
C GLY A 554 -8.43 28.01 -6.11
N HIS A 555 -8.36 26.74 -5.72
CA HIS A 555 -9.22 26.18 -4.65
C HIS A 555 -8.45 25.81 -3.39
N GLY A 556 -7.16 26.12 -3.34
CA GLY A 556 -6.37 26.04 -2.10
C GLY A 556 -6.83 27.11 -1.13
N TYR A 557 -7.14 26.72 0.06
CA TYR A 557 -7.24 27.59 1.20
C TYR A 557 -6.04 28.52 1.24
N GLY A 558 -6.29 29.83 1.18
CA GLY A 558 -5.27 30.79 1.54
C GLY A 558 -4.73 31.66 0.45
N LYS A 559 -5.62 32.37 -0.26
CA LYS A 559 -5.32 33.74 -0.71
C LYS A 559 -5.32 34.74 0.46
N ASP A 560 -5.12 34.25 1.68
CA ASP A 560 -4.88 35.16 2.78
C ASP A 560 -3.38 35.41 2.85
N GLU A 561 -2.93 36.42 2.09
CA GLU A 561 -1.55 36.92 2.06
C GLU A 561 -1.01 37.16 3.47
N SER A 562 -1.92 37.41 4.44
CA SER A 562 -1.55 37.62 5.85
C SER A 562 -1.09 36.31 6.52
N VAL A 563 -1.71 35.18 6.24
CA VAL A 563 -1.35 33.87 6.81
C VAL A 563 -0.02 33.40 6.22
N GLN A 564 0.16 33.50 4.92
CA GLN A 564 1.43 33.18 4.25
C GLN A 564 2.58 34.05 4.77
N TYR A 565 2.33 35.33 4.95
CA TYR A 565 3.33 36.28 5.51
C TYR A 565 3.74 35.88 6.94
N HIS A 566 2.80 35.52 7.80
CA HIS A 566 3.10 35.08 9.15
C HIS A 566 3.88 33.76 9.17
N MET A 567 3.48 32.77 8.40
CA MET A 567 4.17 31.49 8.31
C MET A 567 5.60 31.64 7.80
N GLN A 568 5.82 32.43 6.75
CA GLN A 568 7.15 32.72 6.24
C GLN A 568 8.01 33.46 7.28
N LYS A 569 7.43 34.39 8.01
CA LYS A 569 8.13 35.14 9.07
C LYS A 569 8.52 34.22 10.23
N ASP A 570 7.65 33.33 10.63
CA ASP A 570 7.90 32.38 11.71
C ASP A 570 9.02 31.41 11.30
N ARG A 571 9.00 30.87 10.08
CA ARG A 571 10.09 30.05 9.54
C ARG A 571 11.41 30.83 9.48
N GLU A 572 11.40 32.05 8.94
CA GLU A 572 12.60 32.90 8.92
C GLU A 572 13.14 33.20 10.32
N ALA A 573 12.27 33.41 11.30
CA ALA A 573 12.69 33.61 12.69
C ALA A 573 13.38 32.36 13.25
N PHE A 574 12.80 31.19 13.03
CA PHE A 574 13.34 29.92 13.47
C PHE A 574 14.66 29.56 12.76
N GLU A 575 14.78 29.80 11.45
CA GLU A 575 16.00 29.54 10.70
C GLU A 575 17.12 30.57 10.97
N LYS A 576 16.78 31.83 11.20
CA LYS A 576 17.76 32.90 11.50
C LYS A 576 18.42 32.77 12.85
N ASP A 577 17.81 32.01 13.77
CA ASP A 577 18.37 31.78 15.13
C ASP A 577 19.64 30.89 15.11
N GLN A 578 20.18 30.63 13.94
CA GLN A 578 21.47 29.91 13.77
C GLN A 578 22.70 30.67 14.25
N LYS A 579 22.59 31.93 14.65
CA LYS A 579 23.77 32.82 14.84
C LYS A 579 24.59 32.56 16.11
N GLU A 580 24.11 31.78 17.06
CA GLU A 580 24.81 31.53 18.34
C GLU A 580 25.24 30.07 18.55
N ASP A 581 24.92 29.18 17.63
CA ASP A 581 25.28 27.79 17.76
C ASP A 581 26.74 27.58 17.30
N LYS A 582 27.61 27.21 18.21
CA LYS A 582 28.93 26.68 17.86
C LYS A 582 28.74 25.50 16.92
N PRO A 583 29.62 25.30 15.94
CA PRO A 583 29.55 24.11 15.10
C PRO A 583 29.63 22.90 16.01
N HIS A 584 28.51 22.28 16.25
CA HIS A 584 28.39 21.04 17.00
C HIS A 584 28.74 19.86 16.10
N ASP A 585 29.19 18.80 16.73
CA ASP A 585 29.65 17.59 16.13
C ASP A 585 28.87 17.21 14.89
N LYS A 586 29.58 16.94 13.80
CA LYS A 586 29.08 16.45 12.53
C LYS A 586 28.40 15.06 12.60
N GLU A 587 28.07 14.61 13.81
CA GLU A 587 27.69 13.24 14.10
C GLU A 587 26.23 13.03 14.50
N THR A 588 25.40 14.06 14.64
CA THR A 588 23.97 13.86 14.92
C THR A 588 23.28 13.45 13.62
N LYS A 589 22.80 12.24 13.58
CA LYS A 589 22.10 11.68 12.42
C LYS A 589 20.59 11.73 12.60
N ASP A 590 19.88 11.68 11.49
CA ASP A 590 18.42 11.81 11.50
C ASP A 590 17.72 10.54 12.04
N SER A 591 18.41 9.39 12.06
CA SER A 591 17.82 8.12 12.47
C SER A 591 18.86 7.17 13.05
N ILE A 592 18.55 6.52 14.16
CA ILE A 592 19.39 5.47 14.78
C ILE A 592 19.44 4.23 13.87
N ALA A 593 18.28 3.77 13.39
CA ALA A 593 18.21 2.57 12.55
C ALA A 593 18.91 2.78 11.22
N GLN A 594 18.79 3.96 10.63
CA GLN A 594 19.46 4.32 9.39
C GLN A 594 20.97 4.28 9.54
N ASP A 595 21.52 4.79 10.63
CA ASP A 595 22.96 4.77 10.85
C ASP A 595 23.49 3.37 11.15
N ALA A 596 22.76 2.59 11.92
CA ALA A 596 23.10 1.20 12.20
C ALA A 596 23.18 0.33 10.93
N LEU A 597 22.39 0.62 9.92
CA LEU A 597 22.43 -0.05 8.61
C LEU A 597 23.56 0.48 7.72
N LYS A 598 23.91 1.78 7.82
CA LYS A 598 24.93 2.44 6.98
C LYS A 598 26.37 2.05 7.29
N SER A 599 26.63 1.73 8.52
CA SER A 599 28.00 1.55 8.99
C SER A 599 28.11 0.37 9.94
N SER A 600 29.33 -0.01 10.26
CA SER A 600 29.62 -0.92 11.37
C SER A 600 29.36 -0.28 12.75
N ARG A 601 28.93 0.99 12.81
CA ARG A 601 28.55 1.64 14.05
C ARG A 601 27.31 0.99 14.65
N ARG A 602 27.29 0.94 15.96
CA ARG A 602 26.15 0.44 16.72
C ARG A 602 25.29 1.62 17.15
N PRO A 603 23.97 1.46 17.29
CA PRO A 603 23.09 2.50 17.82
C PRO A 603 23.57 3.09 19.14
N SER A 604 24.23 2.29 19.99
CA SER A 604 24.85 2.72 21.24
C SER A 604 26.00 3.75 21.09
N GLU A 605 26.59 3.86 19.91
CA GLU A 605 27.72 4.75 19.60
C GLU A 605 27.27 6.08 19.00
N GLU A 606 25.95 6.24 18.72
CA GLU A 606 25.42 7.48 18.15
C GLU A 606 25.21 8.57 19.21
N GLY A 607 25.71 9.78 18.88
CA GLY A 607 25.49 10.97 19.68
C GLY A 607 24.04 11.52 19.59
N PHE A 608 23.57 12.14 20.65
CA PHE A 608 22.32 12.88 20.71
C PHE A 608 22.54 14.25 21.35
N GLN A 609 21.88 15.28 20.85
CA GLN A 609 21.95 16.63 21.42
C GLN A 609 20.81 16.82 22.45
N GLY A 610 21.06 16.40 23.68
CA GLY A 610 20.12 16.46 24.80
C GLY A 610 20.62 15.60 25.95
N ASP A 611 19.88 15.58 27.03
CA ASP A 611 20.13 14.68 28.15
C ASP A 611 19.61 13.25 27.89
N GLU A 612 19.91 12.33 28.80
CA GLU A 612 19.53 10.92 28.65
C GLU A 612 18.01 10.71 28.67
N GLU A 613 17.26 11.53 29.41
CA GLU A 613 15.80 11.41 29.48
C GLU A 613 15.17 11.83 28.17
N LEU A 614 15.59 12.97 27.62
CA LEU A 614 15.10 13.45 26.34
C LEU A 614 15.44 12.45 25.21
N GLU A 615 16.64 11.85 25.22
CA GLU A 615 16.99 10.84 24.23
C GLU A 615 16.11 9.59 24.33
N LYS A 616 15.78 9.14 25.56
CA LYS A 616 14.88 8.00 25.79
C LYS A 616 13.45 8.27 25.29
N GLU A 617 12.92 9.48 25.51
CA GLU A 617 11.60 9.89 25.02
C GLU A 617 11.51 9.87 23.48
N ASN A 618 12.63 10.06 22.80
CA ASN A 618 12.70 10.06 21.34
C ASN A 618 12.82 8.66 20.71
N ILE A 619 13.12 7.62 21.49
CA ILE A 619 13.27 6.26 20.97
C ILE A 619 11.88 5.63 20.78
N VAL A 620 11.57 5.28 19.54
CA VAL A 620 10.24 4.79 19.14
C VAL A 620 10.32 3.55 18.28
N THR A 621 9.23 2.80 18.22
CA THR A 621 9.05 1.65 17.34
C THR A 621 7.68 1.66 16.68
N GLU A 622 7.60 1.13 15.46
CA GLU A 622 6.34 0.86 14.76
C GLU A 622 6.47 -0.41 13.91
N GLN A 623 5.34 -1.06 13.60
CA GLN A 623 5.35 -2.11 12.59
C GLN A 623 5.75 -1.52 11.24
N CYS A 624 6.56 -2.23 10.46
CA CYS A 624 6.71 -1.95 9.05
C CYS A 624 5.53 -2.59 8.33
N TYR A 625 4.64 -1.75 7.78
CA TYR A 625 3.37 -2.22 7.26
C TYR A 625 3.55 -2.92 5.91
N ILE A 626 3.37 -4.23 5.92
CA ILE A 626 3.45 -5.05 4.72
C ILE A 626 2.17 -4.83 3.90
N HIS A 627 2.31 -4.17 2.76
CA HIS A 627 1.21 -3.95 1.82
C HIS A 627 1.46 -4.65 0.48
N ALA A 628 2.58 -5.32 0.32
CA ALA A 628 2.90 -6.17 -0.81
C ALA A 628 1.82 -7.24 -1.04
N LYS A 629 1.60 -7.64 -2.29
CA LYS A 629 0.78 -8.76 -2.67
C LYS A 629 1.59 -9.63 -3.62
N VAL A 630 2.42 -10.47 -3.03
CA VAL A 630 3.43 -11.27 -3.72
C VAL A 630 3.31 -12.74 -3.34
N LEU A 631 3.38 -13.60 -4.34
CA LEU A 631 3.61 -15.03 -4.17
C LEU A 631 4.81 -15.42 -5.05
N ILE A 632 5.77 -16.15 -4.47
CA ILE A 632 6.90 -16.73 -5.21
C ILE A 632 6.96 -18.22 -4.91
N ALA A 633 7.06 -19.06 -5.94
CA ALA A 633 7.18 -20.49 -5.80
C ALA A 633 8.44 -21.02 -6.49
N ASP A 634 9.22 -21.81 -5.78
CA ASP A 634 10.37 -22.58 -6.26
C ASP A 634 11.44 -21.76 -7.01
N ASP A 635 11.56 -20.46 -6.76
CA ASP A 635 12.37 -19.54 -7.59
C ASP A 635 12.05 -19.66 -9.11
N LYS A 636 10.83 -20.05 -9.48
CA LYS A 636 10.40 -20.26 -10.87
C LYS A 636 9.34 -19.28 -11.33
N ILE A 637 8.38 -19.02 -10.48
CA ILE A 637 7.19 -18.25 -10.81
C ILE A 637 6.92 -17.23 -9.70
N ALA A 638 6.49 -16.03 -10.11
CA ALA A 638 6.04 -14.98 -9.21
C ALA A 638 4.65 -14.49 -9.62
N ILE A 639 3.81 -14.15 -8.64
CA ILE A 639 2.55 -13.44 -8.83
C ILE A 639 2.67 -12.12 -8.07
N ILE A 640 2.42 -11.00 -8.75
CA ILE A 640 2.48 -9.67 -8.16
C ILE A 640 1.25 -8.88 -8.64
N GLY A 641 0.63 -8.10 -7.75
CA GLY A 641 -0.51 -7.28 -8.14
C GLY A 641 -1.15 -6.53 -6.98
N SER A 642 -2.43 -6.22 -7.14
CA SER A 642 -3.19 -5.48 -6.14
C SER A 642 -3.96 -6.37 -5.16
N SER A 643 -4.10 -7.67 -5.46
CA SER A 643 -5.04 -8.58 -4.81
C SER A 643 -4.58 -9.06 -3.43
N ASN A 644 -5.33 -8.71 -2.40
CA ASN A 644 -5.15 -9.26 -1.06
C ASN A 644 -5.55 -10.75 -0.99
N LEU A 645 -4.96 -11.48 -0.03
CA LEU A 645 -5.32 -12.86 0.23
C LEU A 645 -6.50 -12.90 1.22
N ASN A 646 -7.67 -12.53 0.72
CA ASN A 646 -8.96 -12.54 1.42
C ASN A 646 -10.10 -12.66 0.41
N ASP A 647 -11.32 -12.91 0.88
CA ASP A 647 -12.48 -13.05 -0.01
C ASP A 647 -12.76 -11.80 -0.84
N ARG A 648 -12.54 -10.61 -0.26
CA ARG A 648 -12.76 -9.34 -0.96
C ARG A 648 -12.00 -9.29 -2.28
N SER A 649 -10.76 -9.72 -2.30
CA SER A 649 -9.88 -9.63 -3.47
C SER A 649 -9.89 -10.89 -4.34
N GLN A 650 -10.30 -12.05 -3.82
CA GLN A 650 -10.11 -13.34 -4.50
C GLN A 650 -11.36 -13.88 -5.20
N LEU A 651 -12.56 -13.43 -4.83
CA LEU A 651 -13.82 -14.02 -5.32
C LEU A 651 -14.33 -13.45 -6.65
N GLY A 652 -13.73 -12.38 -7.15
CA GLY A 652 -14.11 -11.74 -8.41
C GLY A 652 -15.27 -10.74 -8.28
N TYR A 653 -16.31 -11.04 -7.55
CA TYR A 653 -17.53 -10.21 -7.45
C TYR A 653 -17.51 -9.21 -6.29
N HIS A 654 -16.44 -9.18 -5.50
CA HIS A 654 -16.19 -8.17 -4.47
C HIS A 654 -15.27 -7.06 -5.04
N ASP A 655 -14.12 -6.77 -4.41
CA ASP A 655 -13.22 -5.76 -4.92
C ASP A 655 -12.68 -6.13 -6.31
N SER A 656 -12.51 -5.15 -7.20
CA SER A 656 -11.86 -5.40 -8.49
C SER A 656 -10.35 -5.30 -8.35
N GLU A 657 -9.64 -6.29 -8.90
CA GLU A 657 -8.21 -6.47 -8.73
C GLU A 657 -7.54 -6.89 -10.03
N LEU A 658 -6.26 -6.51 -10.19
CA LEU A 658 -5.43 -6.95 -11.29
C LEU A 658 -4.08 -7.46 -10.78
N SER A 659 -3.65 -8.60 -11.27
CA SER A 659 -2.35 -9.20 -10.96
C SER A 659 -1.69 -9.77 -12.20
N ILE A 660 -0.38 -10.00 -12.13
CA ILE A 660 0.40 -10.57 -13.22
C ILE A 660 1.19 -11.77 -12.72
N VAL A 661 1.12 -12.86 -13.46
CA VAL A 661 1.93 -14.06 -13.27
C VAL A 661 3.16 -13.95 -14.16
N ILE A 662 4.35 -14.20 -13.60
CA ILE A 662 5.64 -14.02 -14.28
C ILE A 662 6.46 -15.30 -14.20
N GLU A 663 6.89 -15.76 -15.36
CA GLU A 663 7.84 -16.86 -15.53
C GLU A 663 8.99 -16.39 -16.45
N ASP A 664 10.20 -16.27 -15.91
CA ASP A 664 11.35 -15.81 -16.67
C ASP A 664 12.13 -17.01 -17.23
N GLN A 665 12.32 -17.06 -18.53
CA GLN A 665 13.10 -18.07 -19.21
C GLN A 665 14.62 -17.88 -19.08
N ASN A 666 15.07 -16.69 -18.64
CA ASN A 666 16.43 -16.50 -18.19
C ASN A 666 16.62 -17.24 -16.87
N THR A 667 17.69 -18.02 -16.79
CA THR A 667 17.99 -18.82 -15.60
C THR A 667 19.29 -18.41 -14.96
N VAL A 668 19.34 -18.55 -13.64
CA VAL A 668 20.55 -18.41 -12.82
C VAL A 668 20.87 -19.74 -12.15
N ASP A 669 22.16 -19.99 -11.97
CA ASP A 669 22.61 -21.10 -11.16
C ASP A 669 22.32 -20.80 -9.69
N ALA A 670 21.68 -21.74 -9.01
CA ALA A 670 21.22 -21.64 -7.64
C ALA A 670 21.38 -22.99 -6.92
N LYS A 671 21.04 -23.00 -5.65
CA LYS A 671 20.90 -24.21 -4.85
C LYS A 671 19.46 -24.33 -4.34
N MET A 672 19.05 -25.58 -4.13
CA MET A 672 17.77 -25.91 -3.55
C MET A 672 17.96 -27.14 -2.67
N ASP A 673 17.97 -26.96 -1.34
CA ASP A 673 18.33 -27.98 -0.35
C ASP A 673 19.73 -28.57 -0.59
N GLY A 674 20.69 -27.71 -0.95
CA GLY A 674 22.08 -28.10 -1.24
C GLY A 674 22.34 -28.62 -2.66
N GLU A 675 21.32 -29.04 -3.39
CA GLU A 675 21.44 -29.57 -4.74
C GLU A 675 21.46 -28.45 -5.79
N ASP A 676 22.13 -28.70 -6.94
CA ASP A 676 22.19 -27.74 -8.03
C ASP A 676 20.80 -27.51 -8.64
N PHE A 677 20.42 -26.26 -8.77
CA PHE A 677 19.11 -25.86 -9.24
C PHE A 677 19.20 -24.74 -10.28
N LYS A 678 18.39 -24.81 -11.32
CA LYS A 678 18.24 -23.75 -12.30
C LYS A 678 17.02 -22.90 -11.92
N ALA A 679 17.26 -21.76 -11.28
CA ALA A 679 16.21 -20.82 -10.91
C ALA A 679 15.89 -19.85 -12.05
N SER A 680 14.68 -19.32 -12.11
CA SER A 680 14.30 -18.19 -12.95
C SER A 680 14.96 -16.92 -12.45
N TYR A 681 15.51 -16.10 -13.35
CA TYR A 681 16.19 -14.85 -12.98
C TYR A 681 15.29 -13.92 -12.18
N PHE A 682 14.09 -13.64 -12.66
CA PHE A 682 13.17 -12.70 -12.01
C PHE A 682 12.75 -13.19 -10.61
N ALA A 683 12.19 -14.39 -10.51
CA ALA A 683 11.65 -14.90 -9.24
C ALA A 683 12.74 -15.10 -8.17
N ALA A 684 13.89 -15.64 -8.55
CA ALA A 684 15.01 -15.86 -7.64
C ALA A 684 15.56 -14.55 -7.08
N HIS A 685 15.80 -13.57 -7.95
CA HIS A 685 16.36 -12.29 -7.49
C HIS A 685 15.36 -11.46 -6.69
N LEU A 686 14.07 -11.47 -7.04
CA LEU A 686 13.05 -10.82 -6.23
C LEU A 686 13.04 -11.41 -4.81
N ARG A 687 12.95 -12.74 -4.67
CA ARG A 687 12.98 -13.40 -3.37
C ARG A 687 14.26 -13.07 -2.59
N ARG A 688 15.42 -13.16 -3.26
CA ARG A 688 16.72 -12.89 -2.60
C ARG A 688 16.79 -11.46 -2.09
N GLN A 689 16.30 -10.49 -2.84
CA GLN A 689 16.30 -9.08 -2.42
C GLN A 689 15.36 -8.86 -1.23
N LEU A 690 14.13 -9.38 -1.26
CA LEU A 690 13.19 -9.31 -0.15
C LEU A 690 13.79 -9.92 1.13
N TRP A 691 14.40 -11.09 1.02
CA TRP A 691 14.98 -11.76 2.18
C TRP A 691 16.22 -11.06 2.73
N ARG A 692 17.04 -10.46 1.85
CA ARG A 692 18.18 -9.62 2.28
C ARG A 692 17.71 -8.38 3.02
N GLU A 693 16.65 -7.75 2.57
CA GLU A 693 16.05 -6.62 3.25
C GLU A 693 15.54 -7.02 4.64
N HIS A 694 14.72 -8.04 4.73
CA HIS A 694 14.17 -8.51 6.00
C HIS A 694 15.25 -8.90 7.01
N LEU A 695 16.34 -9.47 6.54
CA LEU A 695 17.49 -9.86 7.37
C LEU A 695 18.50 -8.71 7.61
N GLY A 696 18.28 -7.52 7.02
CA GLY A 696 19.22 -6.39 7.16
C GLY A 696 20.58 -6.64 6.51
N LEU A 697 20.59 -7.34 5.38
CA LEU A 697 21.81 -7.68 4.63
C LEU A 697 22.09 -6.73 3.46
N LEU A 698 21.15 -5.82 3.15
CA LEU A 698 21.32 -4.82 2.11
C LEU A 698 21.97 -3.56 2.69
N PRO A 699 22.80 -2.86 1.92
CA PRO A 699 23.26 -1.52 2.30
C PRO A 699 22.08 -0.54 2.29
N PRO A 700 22.18 0.57 3.04
CA PRO A 700 21.17 1.61 3.01
C PRO A 700 21.07 2.23 1.62
N GLN A 701 19.87 2.70 1.27
CA GLN A 701 19.64 3.48 0.06
C GLN A 701 19.86 4.97 0.35
N ASP A 702 20.45 5.67 -0.62
CA ASP A 702 20.40 7.12 -0.64
C ASP A 702 19.00 7.58 -1.04
N LEU A 703 18.60 8.76 -0.60
CA LEU A 703 17.31 9.34 -0.96
C LEU A 703 17.25 9.65 -2.46
N ASP A 704 18.31 10.23 -3.00
CA ASP A 704 18.45 10.49 -4.43
C ASP A 704 18.73 9.18 -5.19
N ALA A 705 17.83 8.82 -6.09
CA ALA A 705 17.98 7.66 -6.96
C ALA A 705 18.56 8.00 -8.34
N SER A 706 19.07 9.21 -8.53
CA SER A 706 19.70 9.61 -9.79
C SER A 706 20.90 8.71 -10.12
N GLY A 707 20.80 8.01 -11.24
CA GLY A 707 21.82 7.05 -11.64
C GLY A 707 21.79 5.70 -10.92
N ASP A 708 20.85 5.48 -10.01
CA ASP A 708 20.66 4.17 -9.38
C ASP A 708 20.05 3.19 -10.41
N PRO A 709 20.76 2.10 -10.76
CA PRO A 709 20.24 1.15 -11.75
C PRO A 709 18.95 0.47 -11.31
N ASN A 710 18.68 0.42 -10.00
CA ASN A 710 17.46 -0.21 -9.47
C ASN A 710 16.20 0.64 -9.71
N ALA A 711 16.35 1.95 -9.82
CA ALA A 711 15.29 2.90 -10.08
C ALA A 711 15.08 3.24 -11.58
N THR A 712 15.70 2.49 -12.50
CA THR A 712 15.53 2.67 -13.97
C THR A 712 14.38 1.85 -14.52
N LEU A 713 13.98 2.11 -15.77
CA LEU A 713 12.94 1.38 -16.47
C LEU A 713 13.40 0.00 -16.98
N PRO A 714 12.48 -0.94 -17.30
CA PRO A 714 12.85 -2.22 -17.88
C PRO A 714 13.66 -2.05 -19.17
N GLY A 715 14.82 -2.71 -19.25
CA GLY A 715 15.74 -2.64 -20.38
C GLY A 715 16.70 -1.44 -20.33
N GLU A 716 16.68 -0.64 -19.28
CA GLU A 716 17.58 0.48 -19.05
C GLU A 716 18.56 0.16 -17.91
N GLY A 717 19.63 -0.56 -18.22
CA GLY A 717 20.63 -0.99 -17.23
C GLY A 717 20.26 -2.29 -16.50
N ASP A 718 21.30 -2.92 -15.95
CA ASP A 718 21.15 -4.12 -15.14
C ASP A 718 20.80 -3.75 -13.70
N TYR A 719 20.07 -4.62 -13.02
CA TYR A 719 19.75 -4.46 -11.60
C TYR A 719 21.02 -4.67 -10.75
N ASP A 720 21.31 -3.77 -9.82
CA ASP A 720 22.38 -3.95 -8.83
C ASP A 720 21.85 -4.68 -7.59
N PHE A 721 22.18 -5.94 -7.47
CA PHE A 721 21.75 -6.78 -6.37
C PHE A 721 22.54 -6.54 -5.07
N GLN A 722 23.59 -5.75 -5.11
CA GLN A 722 24.42 -5.38 -3.96
C GLN A 722 24.89 -6.61 -3.16
N GLU A 723 25.29 -7.66 -3.87
CA GLU A 723 25.69 -8.95 -3.27
C GLU A 723 27.08 -8.87 -2.64
N ASP A 724 27.17 -9.34 -1.40
CA ASP A 724 28.40 -9.62 -0.69
C ASP A 724 28.43 -11.08 -0.20
N GLU A 725 29.53 -11.50 0.39
CA GLU A 725 29.71 -12.87 0.89
C GLU A 725 28.66 -13.25 1.94
N ARG A 726 28.31 -12.31 2.83
CA ARG A 726 27.32 -12.50 3.89
C ARG A 726 25.90 -12.61 3.34
N SER A 727 25.59 -11.83 2.32
CA SER A 727 24.27 -11.79 1.71
C SER A 727 23.94 -13.02 0.87
N ARG A 728 24.94 -13.86 0.55
CA ARG A 728 24.74 -15.13 -0.18
C ARG A 728 24.02 -16.20 0.60
N ILE A 729 23.90 -16.06 1.91
CA ILE A 729 23.14 -17.02 2.75
C ILE A 729 21.72 -17.24 2.23
N VAL A 730 21.11 -16.26 1.56
CA VAL A 730 19.75 -16.37 1.00
C VAL A 730 19.67 -17.10 -0.35
N GLU A 731 20.78 -17.57 -0.93
CA GLU A 731 20.77 -18.19 -2.27
C GLU A 731 19.95 -19.49 -2.29
N ASP A 732 20.06 -20.31 -1.25
CA ASP A 732 19.30 -21.58 -1.11
C ASP A 732 18.17 -21.39 -0.10
N PRO A 733 16.90 -21.31 -0.55
CA PRO A 733 15.75 -21.06 0.33
C PRO A 733 15.43 -22.23 1.28
N LEU A 734 15.99 -23.40 1.06
CA LEU A 734 15.80 -24.57 1.91
C LEU A 734 17.02 -24.88 2.79
N ASN A 735 18.09 -24.11 2.72
CA ASN A 735 19.28 -24.30 3.54
C ASN A 735 18.96 -24.16 5.04
N ASP A 736 19.44 -25.12 5.85
CA ASP A 736 19.13 -25.14 7.30
C ASP A 736 19.86 -24.02 8.06
N GLU A 737 21.07 -23.62 7.67
CA GLU A 737 21.80 -22.50 8.28
C GLU A 737 21.08 -21.17 8.06
N LEU A 738 20.56 -20.94 6.83
CA LEU A 738 19.70 -19.79 6.56
C LEU A 738 18.47 -19.83 7.47
N TRP A 739 17.82 -20.96 7.58
CA TRP A 739 16.58 -21.08 8.33
C TRP A 739 16.78 -20.94 9.83
N ASP A 740 17.89 -21.43 10.36
CA ASP A 740 18.29 -21.19 11.75
C ASP A 740 18.58 -19.72 12.01
N THR A 741 19.26 -19.05 11.07
CA THR A 741 19.55 -17.62 11.14
C THR A 741 18.26 -16.78 11.09
N TRP A 742 17.36 -17.09 10.15
CA TRP A 742 16.06 -16.45 10.00
C TRP A 742 15.22 -16.54 11.29
N ASN A 743 15.06 -17.75 11.81
CA ASN A 743 14.28 -17.99 13.03
C ASN A 743 14.90 -17.38 14.28
N ARG A 744 16.22 -17.46 14.42
CA ARG A 744 16.95 -16.83 15.53
C ARG A 744 16.80 -15.33 15.50
N GLN A 745 17.02 -14.70 14.35
CA GLN A 745 16.88 -13.25 14.20
C GLN A 745 15.45 -12.78 14.49
N ALA A 746 14.45 -13.44 13.92
CA ALA A 746 13.05 -13.11 14.20
C ALA A 746 12.72 -13.25 15.70
N HIS A 747 13.27 -14.29 16.36
CA HIS A 747 13.09 -14.50 17.80
C HIS A 747 13.74 -13.41 18.63
N ASP A 748 15.00 -13.10 18.35
CA ASP A 748 15.80 -12.14 19.11
C ASP A 748 15.20 -10.73 18.96
N ASN A 749 14.88 -10.31 17.72
CA ASN A 749 14.21 -9.04 17.49
C ASN A 749 12.88 -8.95 18.26
N THR A 750 12.02 -9.99 18.19
CA THR A 750 10.73 -10.01 18.91
C THR A 750 10.92 -9.83 20.40
N ASN A 751 11.91 -10.52 21.01
CA ASN A 751 12.17 -10.41 22.44
C ASN A 751 12.68 -9.02 22.83
N ILE A 752 13.56 -8.43 22.03
CA ILE A 752 14.07 -7.08 22.27
C ILE A 752 12.94 -6.05 22.17
N PHE A 753 12.10 -6.11 21.13
CA PHE A 753 10.96 -5.23 21.00
C PHE A 753 9.94 -5.41 22.12
N ARG A 754 9.67 -6.67 22.53
CA ARG A 754 8.82 -6.94 23.70
C ARG A 754 9.36 -6.29 24.95
N GLU A 755 10.65 -6.48 25.25
CA GLU A 755 11.27 -6.00 26.50
C GLU A 755 11.36 -4.47 26.57
N LEU A 756 11.69 -3.83 25.44
CA LEU A 756 11.84 -2.38 25.40
C LEU A 756 10.53 -1.62 25.27
N PHE A 757 9.56 -2.13 24.51
CA PHE A 757 8.41 -1.34 24.09
C PHE A 757 7.05 -1.97 24.43
N HIS A 758 7.00 -3.20 24.92
CA HIS A 758 5.75 -3.94 25.15
C HIS A 758 4.82 -3.87 23.92
N CYS A 759 5.37 -4.19 22.75
CA CYS A 759 4.65 -4.12 21.48
C CYS A 759 3.44 -5.05 21.43
N ILE A 760 2.33 -4.56 20.95
CA ILE A 760 1.10 -5.32 20.70
C ILE A 760 0.93 -5.52 19.19
N PRO A 761 0.48 -6.72 18.74
CA PRO A 761 0.13 -7.94 19.49
C PRO A 761 1.36 -8.73 19.98
N ASP A 762 1.20 -9.47 21.08
CA ASP A 762 2.23 -10.31 21.68
C ASP A 762 1.64 -11.58 22.30
N ASN A 763 2.41 -12.69 22.31
CA ASN A 763 2.00 -13.98 22.89
C ASN A 763 1.84 -13.94 24.42
N ALA A 764 2.39 -12.93 25.10
CA ALA A 764 2.20 -12.74 26.54
C ALA A 764 0.80 -12.20 26.88
N VAL A 765 0.07 -11.70 25.89
CA VAL A 765 -1.26 -11.10 26.04
C VAL A 765 -2.32 -12.06 25.53
N LYS A 766 -2.93 -12.84 26.42
CA LYS A 766 -3.93 -13.84 26.09
C LYS A 766 -5.37 -13.37 26.31
N THR A 767 -5.53 -12.37 27.20
CA THR A 767 -6.82 -11.74 27.54
C THR A 767 -6.72 -10.21 27.46
N PHE A 768 -7.85 -9.51 27.46
CA PHE A 768 -7.86 -8.05 27.57
C PHE A 768 -7.32 -7.58 28.93
N GLU A 769 -7.47 -8.37 30.00
CA GLU A 769 -6.87 -8.08 31.29
C GLU A 769 -5.33 -8.17 31.22
N ASP A 770 -4.79 -9.15 30.50
CA ASP A 770 -3.34 -9.23 30.25
C ASP A 770 -2.87 -8.04 29.43
N TYR A 771 -3.68 -7.59 28.44
CA TYR A 771 -3.35 -6.43 27.63
C TYR A 771 -3.22 -5.15 28.50
N ASP A 772 -4.18 -4.92 29.41
CA ASP A 772 -4.14 -3.75 30.30
C ASP A 772 -2.93 -3.78 31.24
N LYS A 773 -2.51 -4.96 31.69
CA LYS A 773 -1.30 -5.14 32.50
C LYS A 773 -0.03 -4.99 31.68
N PHE A 774 -0.02 -5.49 30.45
CA PHE A 774 1.15 -5.51 29.58
C PHE A 774 1.45 -4.11 29.01
N LEU A 775 0.42 -3.35 28.64
CA LEU A 775 0.54 -2.00 28.12
C LEU A 775 -0.55 -1.11 28.73
N PRO A 776 -0.35 -0.55 29.96
CA PRO A 776 -1.31 0.33 30.62
C PRO A 776 -1.57 1.60 29.78
N LYS A 777 -2.82 1.81 29.35
CA LYS A 777 -3.20 2.82 28.35
C LYS A 777 -2.95 4.27 28.83
N GLU A 778 -3.12 4.52 30.13
CA GLU A 778 -2.98 5.86 30.71
C GLU A 778 -1.56 6.21 31.13
N GLU A 779 -0.69 5.23 31.25
CA GLU A 779 0.67 5.39 31.75
C GLU A 779 1.73 5.35 30.66
N ILE A 780 1.49 4.60 29.58
CA ILE A 780 2.47 4.30 28.54
C ILE A 780 1.93 4.69 27.16
N LYS A 781 2.70 5.49 26.47
CA LYS A 781 2.44 5.84 25.06
C LYS A 781 2.85 4.69 24.15
N ALA A 782 1.92 4.15 23.37
CA ALA A 782 2.20 3.05 22.44
C ALA A 782 3.34 3.41 21.48
N GLY A 783 4.26 2.49 21.28
CA GLY A 783 5.42 2.69 20.42
C GLY A 783 6.62 3.38 21.08
N HIS A 784 6.49 3.84 22.34
CA HIS A 784 7.59 4.40 23.14
C HIS A 784 8.16 3.36 24.11
N LEU A 785 9.31 3.69 24.73
CA LEU A 785 9.93 2.82 25.73
C LEU A 785 8.97 2.57 26.88
N PHE A 786 8.80 1.29 27.22
CA PHE A 786 7.90 0.86 28.29
C PHE A 786 8.43 1.25 29.68
N ASN A 787 9.73 1.10 29.91
CA ASN A 787 10.37 1.42 31.18
C ASN A 787 11.29 2.64 31.04
N PRO A 788 10.82 3.85 31.34
CA PRO A 788 11.64 5.07 31.27
C PRO A 788 12.79 5.08 32.28
N GLU A 789 12.72 4.30 33.38
CA GLU A 789 13.78 4.19 34.38
C GLU A 789 14.97 3.31 33.91
N MET A 790 14.81 2.56 32.81
CA MET A 790 15.92 1.77 32.26
C MET A 790 17.06 2.71 31.82
N PRO A 791 18.32 2.46 32.25
CA PRO A 791 19.44 3.30 31.82
C PRO A 791 19.59 3.33 30.30
N LEU A 792 19.78 4.52 29.72
CA LEU A 792 19.90 4.69 28.27
C LEU A 792 20.96 3.75 27.65
N LYS A 793 22.08 3.57 28.34
CA LYS A 793 23.12 2.65 27.89
C LYS A 793 22.63 1.21 27.76
N GLU A 794 21.72 0.77 28.62
CA GLU A 794 21.12 -0.56 28.54
C GLU A 794 20.13 -0.65 27.39
N VAL A 795 19.30 0.38 27.19
CA VAL A 795 18.39 0.49 26.04
C VAL A 795 19.18 0.37 24.73
N LYS A 796 20.22 1.21 24.55
CA LYS A 796 21.06 1.19 23.34
C LYS A 796 21.75 -0.17 23.13
N LYS A 797 22.25 -0.79 24.21
CA LYS A 797 22.84 -2.13 24.11
C LYS A 797 21.87 -3.19 23.63
N LYS A 798 20.58 -3.11 24.03
CA LYS A 798 19.54 -4.03 23.56
C LYS A 798 19.22 -3.74 22.10
N LEU A 799 19.05 -2.48 21.71
CA LEU A 799 18.84 -2.07 20.32
C LEU A 799 19.96 -2.54 19.40
N ASP A 800 21.21 -2.56 19.88
CA ASP A 800 22.35 -3.13 19.15
C ASP A 800 22.17 -4.60 18.79
N GLY A 801 21.25 -5.31 19.42
CA GLY A 801 20.92 -6.70 19.12
C GLY A 801 19.98 -6.87 17.93
N ILE A 802 19.25 -5.83 17.56
CA ILE A 802 18.28 -5.88 16.44
C ILE A 802 19.04 -5.93 15.11
N ARG A 803 18.60 -6.79 14.21
CA ARG A 803 19.10 -6.89 12.83
C ARG A 803 17.93 -6.98 11.87
N GLY A 804 17.95 -6.18 10.79
CA GLY A 804 16.86 -6.12 9.85
C GLY A 804 15.51 -5.80 10.51
N HIS A 805 14.46 -6.25 9.88
CA HIS A 805 13.10 -5.88 10.31
C HIS A 805 12.25 -7.08 10.76
N LEU A 806 12.76 -8.30 10.58
CA LEU A 806 11.99 -9.53 10.77
C LEU A 806 11.63 -9.77 12.25
N VAL A 807 10.34 -10.03 12.50
CA VAL A 807 9.80 -10.45 13.80
C VAL A 807 8.87 -11.64 13.64
N ARG A 808 8.68 -12.42 14.70
CA ARG A 808 7.71 -13.52 14.71
C ARG A 808 6.28 -12.98 14.76
N PHE A 809 5.40 -13.60 13.98
CA PHE A 809 3.97 -13.34 14.12
C PHE A 809 3.46 -14.01 15.42
N PRO A 810 2.73 -13.29 16.30
CA PRO A 810 2.23 -13.84 17.55
C PRO A 810 1.04 -14.77 17.31
N THR A 811 1.14 -16.01 17.73
CA THR A 811 0.11 -17.04 17.50
C THR A 811 -0.92 -17.15 18.61
N GLU A 812 -0.60 -16.61 19.80
CA GLU A 812 -1.42 -16.78 21.01
C GLU A 812 -2.07 -15.47 21.50
N PHE A 813 -1.90 -14.36 20.77
CA PHE A 813 -2.48 -13.07 21.15
C PHE A 813 -4.01 -13.15 21.26
N LEU A 814 -4.57 -12.79 22.41
CA LEU A 814 -6.01 -12.86 22.76
C LEU A 814 -6.62 -14.24 22.47
N ILE A 815 -5.85 -15.34 22.71
CA ILE A 815 -6.33 -16.70 22.42
C ILE A 815 -7.46 -17.13 23.35
N ASP A 816 -7.51 -16.57 24.56
CA ASP A 816 -8.52 -16.89 25.59
C ASP A 816 -9.70 -15.89 25.55
N GLU A 817 -9.79 -15.06 24.50
CA GLU A 817 -10.87 -14.07 24.30
C GLU A 817 -11.64 -14.29 23.02
N GLU A 818 -12.89 -13.85 23.00
CA GLU A 818 -13.62 -13.62 21.77
C GLU A 818 -13.17 -12.27 21.19
N MET A 819 -12.29 -12.31 20.17
CA MET A 819 -11.62 -11.10 19.68
C MET A 819 -12.60 -10.05 19.13
N ALA A 820 -13.69 -10.46 18.49
CA ALA A 820 -14.68 -9.57 17.88
C ALA A 820 -16.07 -9.84 18.45
N GLU A 821 -16.69 -8.84 19.03
CA GLU A 821 -18.05 -8.92 19.54
C GLU A 821 -19.06 -8.80 18.41
N ARG A 822 -20.04 -9.70 18.36
CA ARG A 822 -21.18 -9.59 17.41
C ARG A 822 -22.08 -8.43 17.83
N GLY A 823 -22.42 -7.58 16.85
CA GLY A 823 -23.22 -6.38 17.05
C GLY A 823 -23.67 -5.75 15.74
N LEU A 824 -23.94 -4.44 15.76
CA LEU A 824 -24.38 -3.72 14.56
C LEU A 824 -23.29 -3.67 13.50
N ASP A 825 -22.03 -3.55 13.91
CA ASP A 825 -20.88 -3.40 13.01
C ASP A 825 -20.34 -4.76 12.52
N PHE A 826 -20.53 -5.83 13.29
CA PHE A 826 -20.06 -7.17 12.96
C PHE A 826 -21.17 -8.20 13.20
N ASN A 827 -21.79 -8.68 12.12
CA ASN A 827 -22.88 -9.65 12.15
C ASN A 827 -22.92 -10.44 10.83
N GLU A 828 -23.81 -11.40 10.70
CA GLU A 828 -23.95 -12.25 9.51
C GLU A 828 -24.15 -11.47 8.19
N ILE A 829 -24.60 -10.21 8.26
CA ILE A 829 -24.79 -9.35 7.08
C ILE A 829 -23.48 -8.61 6.73
N THR A 830 -22.71 -8.18 7.72
CA THR A 830 -21.51 -7.37 7.53
C THR A 830 -20.22 -8.18 7.48
N GLU A 831 -20.25 -9.44 7.92
CA GLU A 831 -19.02 -10.26 8.03
C GLU A 831 -18.23 -10.41 6.71
N SER A 832 -18.89 -10.38 5.55
CA SER A 832 -18.21 -10.44 4.25
C SER A 832 -17.32 -9.21 3.95
N ILE A 833 -17.41 -8.16 4.76
CA ILE A 833 -16.53 -6.99 4.66
C ILE A 833 -15.16 -7.31 5.27
N TYR A 834 -15.14 -8.21 6.23
CA TYR A 834 -13.98 -8.54 7.05
C TYR A 834 -13.27 -9.84 6.63
N THR A 835 -13.87 -10.57 5.68
CA THR A 835 -13.29 -11.82 5.14
C THR A 835 -12.47 -11.65 3.88
#